data_a5c470681a020f7013ae848b659a5eb5
#
_entry.id   a5c470681a020f7013ae848b659a5eb5
#
_cell.length_a   1.000
_cell.length_b   1.000
_cell.length_c   1.000
_cell.angle_alpha   90.00
_cell.angle_beta   90.00
_cell.angle_gamma   90.00
#
_symmetry.space_group_name_H-M   'P 1'
#
loop_
_entity.id
_entity.type
_entity.pdbx_description
1 polymer ?
#
loop_
_entity_poly.entity_id
_entity_poly.type
_entity_poly.pdbx_seq_one_letter_code
_entity_poly.pdbx_strand_id
1 'polypeptide(L)'
;MKIKADYANAPQWKEVNVKSTLPSELKCLDELAHNMWWAWNYEARNMWKSLDSDLYEEVGHNPVMLLDRLSYERKEAIVKDKAIMESVKQVYKKFRDYMDVEPDATRPSVAYFCMEYGINQVVKIYSGGLGMLAGDYMKEASDSNVNMCGVGFLYRYGYFKQTLSMDGQQIAKYDAQNFNSLPVERVLDENGQPMVVDVPYMNYQVHAYVWAMNVGRIKLYLLDTDNDMNSEFDRPITHALYGGDNENRLKQEILLGIGGILTLKKLGIKKEIYHCNEGHAALCNLQRLIDYIKEGLSFNEALELVRASALYTVHTPVPAGHDYFDESLFGKYMGGYPQMLGITWDEFIGMGRTNPEDHSERFCMSTFACNTCQEVNGVSKLHGWVSQRMFAPIWKGYYPEESHVDYVTNGVHFPTWTATEWRKVYAKYFDKNYIYDQSNESLWHAIYNVPDAEIWETRMALKKKLVNYIREKFAATWLKNQGDPSRVVALLDSITPNALYIGFCRRFATYKRAHLLFTDLERLSKIVNNPERPVKFIFSGKAHPADGAGQGLIKKIFEISQRPEFLGKIIFLEDYDMQLARRLVSGVDIWMNTPTRPLEASGTSGEKAEMNGVVNLSVLDGWWVEGYREGAGWALKQERTYQNQGYQDQLDAATIYSLLENEILPLYYNRNEQGFSEGWIKTIKNSIATIAPHYTMKRQLDDYYDKFYSKEAANFKKLAANNNRLAKELAAWKETVAERWDAIRVVSKDDSALSAAETGKEYTLRYVIDEQGLNDAVGLELISIKTDKNGEDHIFSKREFKMVGREGNNYTFEATFEPDVAGAFKSCVRMYPKNENLVHREDFCYVKWLD
;
A
#
# COMPACT_ATOMS: atom_id res chain seq x y z
N MET A 1 -41.41 60.82 -24.91
CA MET A 1 -40.19 60.03 -25.25
C MET A 1 -40.16 58.77 -24.37
N LYS A 2 -40.22 57.56 -24.94
CA LYS A 2 -40.07 56.33 -24.17
C LYS A 2 -38.58 56.14 -23.86
N ILE A 3 -38.19 56.09 -22.58
CA ILE A 3 -36.82 55.89 -22.12
C ILE A 3 -36.43 54.43 -22.11
N LYS A 4 -37.44 53.51 -22.10
CA LYS A 4 -37.28 52.06 -22.10
C LYS A 4 -38.16 51.45 -23.16
N ALA A 5 -37.71 50.37 -23.76
CA ALA A 5 -38.57 49.49 -24.57
C ALA A 5 -39.59 48.77 -23.69
N ASP A 6 -40.79 48.58 -24.20
CA ASP A 6 -41.88 47.90 -23.44
C ASP A 6 -41.58 46.40 -23.30
N TYR A 7 -40.78 45.83 -24.21
CA TYR A 7 -40.30 44.45 -24.17
C TYR A 7 -39.00 44.35 -24.96
N ALA A 8 -38.25 43.28 -24.60
CA ALA A 8 -37.13 42.82 -25.40
C ALA A 8 -37.34 41.34 -25.79
N ASN A 9 -37.00 40.98 -27.00
CA ASN A 9 -37.06 39.59 -27.43
C ASN A 9 -36.08 38.77 -26.60
N ALA A 10 -36.49 37.59 -26.16
CA ALA A 10 -35.59 36.67 -25.52
C ALA A 10 -34.55 36.13 -26.55
N PRO A 11 -33.27 36.04 -26.21
CA PRO A 11 -32.30 35.50 -27.12
C PRO A 11 -32.59 34.00 -27.32
N GLN A 12 -32.43 33.53 -28.53
CA GLN A 12 -32.43 32.10 -28.85
C GLN A 12 -30.98 31.65 -28.90
N TRP A 13 -30.52 31.11 -27.76
CA TRP A 13 -29.16 30.59 -27.64
C TRP A 13 -28.98 29.35 -28.49
N LYS A 14 -27.88 29.29 -29.25
CA LYS A 14 -27.43 28.07 -29.92
C LYS A 14 -26.21 27.56 -29.18
N GLU A 15 -26.19 26.29 -28.87
CA GLU A 15 -25.01 25.66 -28.34
C GLU A 15 -24.00 25.45 -29.48
N VAL A 16 -22.78 25.91 -29.26
CA VAL A 16 -21.68 25.74 -30.23
C VAL A 16 -20.59 24.94 -29.54
N ASN A 17 -20.38 23.71 -29.99
CA ASN A 17 -19.32 22.83 -29.53
C ASN A 17 -18.07 23.05 -30.36
N VAL A 18 -17.04 23.67 -29.76
CA VAL A 18 -15.75 23.90 -30.39
C VAL A 18 -14.77 22.85 -29.91
N LYS A 19 -14.30 22.00 -30.81
CA LYS A 19 -13.27 21.00 -30.48
C LYS A 19 -11.89 21.65 -30.61
N SER A 20 -11.03 21.38 -29.60
CA SER A 20 -9.61 21.73 -29.66
C SER A 20 -8.92 20.91 -30.76
N THR A 21 -8.09 21.54 -31.55
CA THR A 21 -7.28 20.88 -32.60
C THR A 21 -5.80 21.18 -32.36
N LEU A 22 -4.95 20.20 -32.69
CA LEU A 22 -3.50 20.37 -32.62
C LEU A 22 -2.92 20.50 -34.03
N PRO A 23 -2.00 21.45 -34.27
CA PRO A 23 -1.14 21.45 -35.44
C PRO A 23 -0.45 20.07 -35.63
N SER A 24 -0.13 19.72 -36.86
CA SER A 24 0.48 18.42 -37.18
C SER A 24 1.75 18.12 -36.38
N GLU A 25 2.55 19.16 -36.13
CA GLU A 25 3.82 19.12 -35.41
C GLU A 25 3.64 18.81 -33.91
N LEU A 26 2.45 19.08 -33.35
CA LEU A 26 2.12 18.88 -31.93
C LEU A 26 1.22 17.67 -31.67
N LYS A 27 0.84 16.89 -32.71
CA LYS A 27 -0.04 15.72 -32.55
C LYS A 27 0.52 14.68 -31.60
N CYS A 28 1.84 14.53 -31.53
CA CYS A 28 2.51 13.63 -30.59
C CYS A 28 2.24 13.95 -29.11
N LEU A 29 1.87 15.20 -28.82
CA LEU A 29 1.55 15.63 -27.47
C LEU A 29 0.25 15.02 -26.94
N ASP A 30 -0.69 14.65 -27.82
CA ASP A 30 -1.93 14.00 -27.42
C ASP A 30 -1.67 12.62 -26.80
N GLU A 31 -0.88 11.78 -27.45
CA GLU A 31 -0.45 10.48 -26.92
C GLU A 31 0.32 10.64 -25.60
N LEU A 32 1.25 11.61 -25.55
CA LEU A 32 2.04 11.85 -24.36
C LEU A 32 1.18 12.35 -23.18
N ALA A 33 0.16 13.21 -23.45
CA ALA A 33 -0.74 13.73 -22.42
C ALA A 33 -1.60 12.62 -21.80
N HIS A 34 -1.99 11.62 -22.58
CA HIS A 34 -2.79 10.46 -22.14
C HIS A 34 -1.97 9.30 -21.59
N ASN A 35 -0.65 9.45 -21.48
CA ASN A 35 0.19 8.45 -20.84
C ASN A 35 0.87 9.04 -19.60
N MET A 36 0.63 8.45 -18.45
CA MET A 36 1.12 8.96 -17.16
C MET A 36 2.64 8.93 -17.00
N TRP A 37 3.41 8.40 -17.95
CA TRP A 37 4.87 8.41 -17.93
C TRP A 37 5.45 9.80 -17.66
N TRP A 38 4.83 10.89 -18.18
CA TRP A 38 5.24 12.25 -17.91
C TRP A 38 5.22 12.59 -16.42
N ALA A 39 4.39 11.94 -15.61
CA ALA A 39 4.20 12.30 -14.20
C ALA A 39 5.47 12.07 -13.36
N TRP A 40 6.32 11.12 -13.73
CA TRP A 40 7.59 10.85 -13.04
C TRP A 40 8.83 11.17 -13.88
N ASN A 41 8.64 11.72 -15.08
CA ASN A 41 9.71 12.22 -15.91
C ASN A 41 9.79 13.75 -15.79
N TYR A 42 10.88 14.26 -15.19
CA TYR A 42 11.01 15.69 -14.93
C TYR A 42 11.19 16.54 -16.20
N GLU A 43 11.80 15.96 -17.24
CA GLU A 43 11.98 16.67 -18.52
C GLU A 43 10.65 16.84 -19.23
N ALA A 44 9.78 15.83 -19.18
CA ALA A 44 8.42 15.93 -19.69
C ALA A 44 7.60 16.97 -18.92
N ARG A 45 7.70 17.01 -17.60
CA ARG A 45 7.01 18.06 -16.80
C ARG A 45 7.51 19.46 -17.13
N ASN A 46 8.82 19.62 -17.31
CA ASN A 46 9.39 20.92 -17.72
C ASN A 46 8.92 21.31 -19.13
N MET A 47 8.86 20.37 -20.06
CA MET A 47 8.33 20.58 -21.40
C MET A 47 6.87 21.07 -21.35
N TRP A 48 5.98 20.37 -20.59
CA TRP A 48 4.60 20.81 -20.41
C TRP A 48 4.50 22.25 -19.88
N LYS A 49 5.30 22.58 -18.86
CA LYS A 49 5.35 23.92 -18.29
C LYS A 49 5.81 24.96 -19.32
N SER A 50 6.71 24.63 -20.23
CA SER A 50 7.25 25.53 -21.24
C SER A 50 6.25 25.93 -22.34
N LEU A 51 5.20 25.12 -22.53
CA LEU A 51 4.14 25.41 -23.50
C LEU A 51 3.35 26.66 -23.10
N ASP A 52 2.97 26.74 -21.83
CA ASP A 52 2.33 27.94 -21.22
C ASP A 52 2.37 27.76 -19.69
N SER A 53 3.27 28.49 -19.03
CA SER A 53 3.50 28.33 -17.59
C SER A 53 2.29 28.66 -16.73
N ASP A 54 1.60 29.74 -17.09
CA ASP A 54 0.49 30.29 -16.30
C ASP A 54 -0.74 29.37 -16.43
N LEU A 55 -1.05 29.01 -17.68
CA LEU A 55 -2.14 28.08 -17.95
C LEU A 55 -1.87 26.68 -17.34
N TYR A 56 -0.62 26.21 -17.36
CA TYR A 56 -0.24 24.94 -16.75
C TYR A 56 -0.49 24.90 -15.22
N GLU A 57 -0.18 26.01 -14.53
CA GLU A 57 -0.54 26.17 -13.11
C GLU A 57 -2.07 26.24 -12.91
N GLU A 58 -2.78 27.02 -13.76
CA GLU A 58 -4.24 27.16 -13.70
C GLU A 58 -4.99 25.81 -13.85
N VAL A 59 -4.55 24.95 -14.77
CA VAL A 59 -5.16 23.64 -15.00
C VAL A 59 -4.66 22.57 -14.03
N GLY A 60 -3.94 22.93 -12.98
CA GLY A 60 -3.45 22.02 -11.96
C GLY A 60 -2.43 20.99 -12.46
N HIS A 61 -1.61 21.39 -13.42
CA HIS A 61 -0.60 20.54 -14.07
C HIS A 61 -1.16 19.36 -14.87
N ASN A 62 -2.37 19.50 -15.40
CA ASN A 62 -3.02 18.51 -16.24
C ASN A 62 -2.72 18.75 -17.72
N PRO A 63 -1.89 17.92 -18.40
CA PRO A 63 -1.54 18.12 -19.80
C PRO A 63 -2.73 18.02 -20.76
N VAL A 64 -3.72 17.17 -20.47
CA VAL A 64 -4.92 17.05 -21.31
C VAL A 64 -5.68 18.37 -21.32
N MET A 65 -5.96 18.91 -20.12
CA MET A 65 -6.62 20.22 -19.99
C MET A 65 -5.77 21.36 -20.56
N LEU A 66 -4.44 21.29 -20.44
CA LEU A 66 -3.54 22.28 -21.03
C LEU A 66 -3.72 22.32 -22.55
N LEU A 67 -3.65 21.18 -23.24
CA LEU A 67 -3.81 21.08 -24.68
C LEU A 67 -5.19 21.54 -25.15
N ASP A 68 -6.24 21.25 -24.39
CA ASP A 68 -7.60 21.68 -24.69
C ASP A 68 -7.80 23.18 -24.56
N ARG A 69 -7.19 23.81 -23.55
CA ARG A 69 -7.37 25.24 -23.25
C ARG A 69 -6.37 26.16 -23.92
N LEU A 70 -5.24 25.66 -24.46
CA LEU A 70 -4.33 26.46 -25.26
C LEU A 70 -5.07 27.05 -26.44
N SER A 71 -4.97 28.39 -26.62
CA SER A 71 -5.51 29.05 -27.80
C SER A 71 -4.81 28.54 -29.06
N TYR A 72 -5.50 28.60 -30.20
CA TYR A 72 -4.90 28.19 -31.47
C TYR A 72 -3.69 29.05 -31.84
N GLU A 73 -3.79 30.35 -31.57
CA GLU A 73 -2.69 31.30 -31.74
C GLU A 73 -1.45 30.92 -30.91
N ARG A 74 -1.66 30.49 -29.64
CA ARG A 74 -0.55 30.01 -28.80
C ARG A 74 0.05 28.72 -29.34
N LYS A 75 -0.77 27.78 -29.84
CA LYS A 75 -0.31 26.55 -30.49
C LYS A 75 0.56 26.84 -31.71
N GLU A 76 0.16 27.80 -32.56
CA GLU A 76 0.99 28.23 -33.68
C GLU A 76 2.29 28.92 -33.25
N ALA A 77 2.26 29.70 -32.19
CA ALA A 77 3.45 30.32 -31.63
C ALA A 77 4.45 29.26 -31.10
N ILE A 78 3.96 28.22 -30.45
CA ILE A 78 4.77 27.08 -29.98
C ILE A 78 5.47 26.39 -31.16
N VAL A 79 4.77 26.15 -32.26
CA VAL A 79 5.35 25.52 -33.46
C VAL A 79 6.48 26.36 -34.07
N LYS A 80 6.40 27.67 -33.94
CA LYS A 80 7.44 28.63 -34.43
C LYS A 80 8.62 28.76 -33.46
N ASP A 81 8.47 28.39 -32.20
CA ASP A 81 9.51 28.42 -31.18
C ASP A 81 10.43 27.20 -31.29
N LYS A 82 11.65 27.43 -31.81
CA LYS A 82 12.61 26.36 -32.02
C LYS A 82 13.04 25.64 -30.70
N ALA A 83 13.13 26.38 -29.60
CA ALA A 83 13.58 25.81 -28.33
C ALA A 83 12.49 24.90 -27.72
N ILE A 84 11.25 25.35 -27.76
CA ILE A 84 10.11 24.55 -27.28
C ILE A 84 9.95 23.32 -28.18
N MET A 85 9.98 23.48 -29.49
CA MET A 85 9.85 22.37 -30.43
C MET A 85 10.97 21.32 -30.30
N GLU A 86 12.19 21.78 -30.03
CA GLU A 86 13.31 20.85 -29.75
C GLU A 86 13.06 20.06 -28.46
N SER A 87 12.58 20.71 -27.40
CA SER A 87 12.19 20.05 -26.16
C SER A 87 11.06 19.02 -26.38
N VAL A 88 10.04 19.37 -27.16
CA VAL A 88 8.95 18.46 -27.53
C VAL A 88 9.49 17.21 -28.24
N LYS A 89 10.36 17.40 -29.24
CA LYS A 89 10.94 16.30 -29.99
C LYS A 89 11.81 15.38 -29.11
N GLN A 90 12.63 15.96 -28.25
CA GLN A 90 13.51 15.18 -27.36
C GLN A 90 12.70 14.39 -26.34
N VAL A 91 11.69 15.00 -25.70
CA VAL A 91 10.82 14.34 -24.73
C VAL A 91 10.02 13.20 -25.40
N TYR A 92 9.44 13.48 -26.59
CA TYR A 92 8.67 12.46 -27.29
C TYR A 92 9.55 11.30 -27.76
N LYS A 93 10.77 11.58 -28.22
CA LYS A 93 11.74 10.53 -28.56
C LYS A 93 12.06 9.66 -27.35
N LYS A 94 12.35 10.25 -26.19
CA LYS A 94 12.58 9.49 -24.96
C LYS A 94 11.38 8.63 -24.57
N PHE A 95 10.18 9.18 -24.73
CA PHE A 95 8.94 8.45 -24.47
C PHE A 95 8.81 7.24 -25.39
N ARG A 96 9.05 7.41 -26.71
CA ARG A 96 9.01 6.27 -27.64
C ARG A 96 10.10 5.25 -27.36
N ASP A 97 11.33 5.70 -27.13
CA ASP A 97 12.45 4.81 -26.76
C ASP A 97 12.11 3.97 -25.49
N TYR A 98 11.36 4.57 -24.56
CA TYR A 98 10.85 3.87 -23.38
C TYR A 98 9.72 2.90 -23.70
N MET A 99 8.74 3.32 -24.52
CA MET A 99 7.55 2.51 -24.83
C MET A 99 7.82 1.35 -25.78
N ASP A 100 8.75 1.52 -26.73
CA ASP A 100 8.98 0.56 -27.84
C ASP A 100 9.94 -0.59 -27.43
N VAL A 101 9.80 -1.07 -26.21
CA VAL A 101 10.57 -2.22 -25.68
C VAL A 101 9.61 -3.34 -25.34
N GLU A 102 9.90 -4.54 -25.83
CA GLU A 102 9.08 -5.72 -25.51
C GLU A 102 9.12 -6.03 -24.01
N PRO A 103 7.99 -6.48 -23.44
CA PRO A 103 7.95 -6.86 -22.02
C PRO A 103 8.92 -7.99 -21.69
N ASP A 104 9.43 -8.01 -20.46
CA ASP A 104 10.24 -9.10 -19.94
C ASP A 104 9.40 -10.39 -19.87
N ALA A 105 9.68 -11.32 -20.78
CA ALA A 105 9.01 -12.62 -20.86
C ALA A 105 9.54 -13.65 -19.84
N THR A 106 10.59 -13.34 -19.09
CA THR A 106 11.18 -14.26 -18.11
C THR A 106 10.40 -14.26 -16.79
N ARG A 107 9.66 -13.21 -16.52
CA ARG A 107 8.85 -13.02 -15.32
C ARG A 107 7.37 -13.31 -15.59
N PRO A 108 6.65 -13.98 -14.65
CA PRO A 108 5.24 -14.26 -14.83
C PRO A 108 4.40 -12.99 -14.93
N SER A 109 3.29 -13.08 -15.66
CA SER A 109 2.35 -11.98 -15.80
C SER A 109 1.41 -11.88 -14.60
N VAL A 110 1.06 -10.64 -14.22
CA VAL A 110 0.30 -10.35 -13.00
C VAL A 110 -0.90 -9.44 -13.28
N ALA A 111 -2.05 -9.79 -12.70
CA ALA A 111 -3.19 -8.88 -12.54
C ALA A 111 -3.25 -8.40 -11.09
N TYR A 112 -3.22 -7.09 -10.91
CA TYR A 112 -3.16 -6.45 -9.59
C TYR A 112 -4.47 -5.71 -9.30
N PHE A 113 -5.13 -6.08 -8.20
CA PHE A 113 -6.45 -5.57 -7.82
C PHE A 113 -6.35 -4.67 -6.59
N CYS A 114 -6.80 -3.43 -6.71
CA CYS A 114 -6.85 -2.48 -5.60
C CYS A 114 -7.96 -1.46 -5.80
N MET A 115 -8.59 -1.00 -4.71
CA MET A 115 -9.62 0.04 -4.77
C MET A 115 -9.08 1.43 -5.06
N GLU A 116 -7.79 1.68 -4.84
CA GLU A 116 -7.20 3.00 -4.97
C GLU A 116 -5.80 2.96 -5.57
N TYR A 117 -5.49 3.95 -6.41
CA TYR A 117 -4.19 4.10 -7.06
C TYR A 117 -3.74 5.57 -7.06
N GLY A 118 -2.68 5.86 -6.34
CA GLY A 118 -2.05 7.18 -6.30
C GLY A 118 -1.05 7.39 -7.42
N ILE A 119 -1.50 7.61 -8.64
CA ILE A 119 -0.63 7.82 -9.80
C ILE A 119 -0.15 9.27 -9.87
N ASN A 120 -1.09 10.22 -9.82
CA ASN A 120 -0.81 11.65 -9.85
C ASN A 120 -2.01 12.43 -9.27
N GLN A 121 -1.77 13.67 -8.81
CA GLN A 121 -2.82 14.54 -8.26
C GLN A 121 -3.91 14.93 -9.27
N VAL A 122 -3.66 14.80 -10.57
CA VAL A 122 -4.66 15.15 -11.60
C VAL A 122 -5.80 14.13 -11.68
N VAL A 123 -5.60 12.89 -11.18
CA VAL A 123 -6.63 11.85 -11.13
C VAL A 123 -6.89 11.47 -9.69
N LYS A 124 -8.06 11.80 -9.18
CA LYS A 124 -8.41 11.65 -7.76
C LYS A 124 -9.00 10.25 -7.49
N ILE A 125 -8.17 9.22 -7.57
CA ILE A 125 -8.56 7.82 -7.34
C ILE A 125 -7.75 7.19 -6.19
N TYR A 126 -7.29 7.98 -5.24
CA TYR A 126 -6.57 7.55 -4.05
C TYR A 126 -6.92 8.42 -2.84
N SER A 127 -6.72 7.88 -1.64
CA SER A 127 -6.90 8.61 -0.38
C SER A 127 -5.65 8.67 0.49
N GLY A 128 -4.89 7.60 0.58
CA GLY A 128 -3.79 7.46 1.52
C GLY A 128 -2.67 6.53 1.07
N GLY A 129 -1.97 5.96 2.05
CA GLY A 129 -0.76 5.16 1.82
C GLY A 129 -0.96 3.93 0.96
N LEU A 130 -2.11 3.27 1.08
CA LEU A 130 -2.44 2.10 0.25
C LEU A 130 -2.47 2.45 -1.24
N GLY A 131 -3.14 3.54 -1.59
CA GLY A 131 -3.22 4.00 -2.99
C GLY A 131 -1.89 4.52 -3.51
N MET A 132 -1.11 5.21 -2.66
CA MET A 132 0.24 5.63 -3.02
C MET A 132 1.13 4.44 -3.36
N LEU A 133 1.07 3.38 -2.54
CA LEU A 133 1.80 2.14 -2.80
C LEU A 133 1.37 1.50 -4.11
N ALA A 134 0.07 1.33 -4.32
CA ALA A 134 -0.46 0.72 -5.55
C ALA A 134 -0.07 1.53 -6.80
N GLY A 135 -0.12 2.86 -6.73
CA GLY A 135 0.32 3.74 -7.79
C GLY A 135 1.82 3.63 -8.09
N ASP A 136 2.64 3.64 -7.07
CA ASP A 136 4.09 3.46 -7.19
C ASP A 136 4.43 2.07 -7.74
N TYR A 137 3.67 1.05 -7.35
CA TYR A 137 3.84 -0.31 -7.86
C TYR A 137 3.58 -0.41 -9.36
N MET A 138 2.52 0.23 -9.86
CA MET A 138 2.23 0.29 -11.30
C MET A 138 3.32 1.03 -12.07
N LYS A 139 3.85 2.12 -11.54
CA LYS A 139 4.95 2.87 -12.16
C LYS A 139 6.23 2.05 -12.24
N GLU A 140 6.59 1.36 -11.16
CA GLU A 140 7.76 0.50 -11.16
C GLU A 140 7.59 -0.72 -12.06
N ALA A 141 6.41 -1.32 -12.10
CA ALA A 141 6.09 -2.39 -13.05
C ALA A 141 6.33 -1.93 -14.50
N SER A 142 5.97 -0.67 -14.80
CA SER A 142 6.27 -0.04 -16.08
C SER A 142 7.77 0.16 -16.30
N ASP A 143 8.48 0.72 -15.33
CA ASP A 143 9.93 0.98 -15.45
C ASP A 143 10.74 -0.32 -15.53
N SER A 144 10.35 -1.35 -14.80
CA SER A 144 10.93 -2.70 -14.86
C SER A 144 10.41 -3.55 -16.04
N ASN A 145 9.52 -3.00 -16.85
CA ASN A 145 8.98 -3.61 -18.07
C ASN A 145 8.40 -5.01 -17.88
N VAL A 146 7.71 -5.25 -16.77
CA VAL A 146 7.04 -6.52 -16.48
C VAL A 146 5.63 -6.56 -17.08
N ASN A 147 5.15 -7.75 -17.42
CA ASN A 147 3.81 -7.93 -17.94
C ASN A 147 2.78 -7.88 -16.80
N MET A 148 2.28 -6.68 -16.51
CA MET A 148 1.31 -6.44 -15.44
C MET A 148 0.14 -5.60 -15.94
N CYS A 149 -1.03 -5.76 -15.35
CA CYS A 149 -2.14 -4.82 -15.45
C CYS A 149 -2.74 -4.57 -14.09
N GLY A 150 -3.33 -3.40 -13.91
CA GLY A 150 -4.10 -3.06 -12.71
C GLY A 150 -5.60 -3.05 -12.97
N VAL A 151 -6.39 -3.27 -11.93
CA VAL A 151 -7.85 -3.16 -11.93
C VAL A 151 -8.28 -2.32 -10.74
N GLY A 152 -9.13 -1.33 -10.98
CA GLY A 152 -9.65 -0.44 -9.94
C GLY A 152 -10.89 0.32 -10.40
N PHE A 153 -11.13 1.48 -9.81
CA PHE A 153 -12.30 2.31 -10.10
C PHE A 153 -11.92 3.69 -10.60
N LEU A 154 -12.73 4.24 -11.48
CA LEU A 154 -12.70 5.65 -11.83
C LEU A 154 -13.81 6.37 -11.04
N TYR A 155 -13.44 6.97 -9.91
CA TYR A 155 -14.40 7.63 -9.04
C TYR A 155 -14.87 8.95 -9.60
N ARG A 156 -16.17 9.21 -9.53
CA ARG A 156 -16.76 10.49 -9.96
C ARG A 156 -16.26 11.65 -9.11
N TYR A 157 -16.19 11.46 -7.78
CA TYR A 157 -15.78 12.49 -6.82
C TYR A 157 -14.42 12.18 -6.18
N GLY A 158 -14.00 10.89 -6.20
CA GLY A 158 -12.76 10.44 -5.63
C GLY A 158 -12.69 10.61 -4.11
N TYR A 159 -11.59 11.22 -3.64
CA TYR A 159 -11.42 11.61 -2.25
C TYR A 159 -11.52 13.14 -2.15
N PHE A 160 -11.95 13.63 -0.99
CA PHE A 160 -12.31 15.03 -0.82
C PHE A 160 -11.12 16.00 -0.84
N LYS A 161 -11.39 17.24 -1.21
CA LYS A 161 -10.52 18.39 -1.02
C LYS A 161 -10.78 18.99 0.35
N GLN A 162 -9.71 19.23 1.11
CA GLN A 162 -9.81 19.76 2.47
C GLN A 162 -9.69 21.28 2.49
N THR A 163 -10.58 21.93 3.21
CA THR A 163 -10.39 23.30 3.71
C THR A 163 -10.66 23.33 5.20
N LEU A 164 -10.10 24.29 5.91
CA LEU A 164 -10.41 24.55 7.32
C LEU A 164 -11.29 25.80 7.46
N SER A 165 -12.20 25.74 8.42
CA SER A 165 -12.93 26.92 8.88
C SER A 165 -12.03 27.83 9.72
N MET A 166 -12.47 29.02 10.07
CA MET A 166 -11.74 29.99 10.91
C MET A 166 -11.37 29.43 12.30
N ASP A 167 -12.14 28.48 12.79
CA ASP A 167 -11.91 27.80 14.08
C ASP A 167 -11.19 26.44 13.92
N GLY A 168 -10.67 26.12 12.73
CA GLY A 168 -9.89 24.92 12.47
C GLY A 168 -10.69 23.64 12.21
N GLN A 169 -12.02 23.75 12.00
CA GLN A 169 -12.83 22.60 11.67
C GLN A 169 -12.60 22.17 10.22
N GLN A 170 -12.34 20.88 10.00
CA GLN A 170 -12.20 20.33 8.66
C GLN A 170 -13.51 20.40 7.89
N ILE A 171 -13.44 20.88 6.65
CA ILE A 171 -14.53 20.90 5.69
C ILE A 171 -14.12 20.03 4.50
N ALA A 172 -14.89 19.00 4.23
CA ALA A 172 -14.69 18.12 3.07
C ALA A 172 -15.50 18.63 1.88
N LYS A 173 -14.81 18.87 0.75
CA LYS A 173 -15.44 19.28 -0.51
C LYS A 173 -15.21 18.21 -1.56
N TYR A 174 -16.29 17.81 -2.24
CA TYR A 174 -16.26 16.83 -3.30
C TYR A 174 -16.56 17.52 -4.64
N ASP A 175 -15.57 17.62 -5.50
CA ASP A 175 -15.72 18.14 -6.86
C ASP A 175 -15.81 16.97 -7.83
N ALA A 176 -16.81 16.99 -8.72
CA ALA A 176 -16.95 15.97 -9.75
C ALA A 176 -15.80 16.02 -10.75
N GLN A 177 -15.18 14.88 -11.01
CA GLN A 177 -14.19 14.74 -12.06
C GLN A 177 -14.86 14.66 -13.42
N ASN A 178 -14.40 15.48 -14.36
CA ASN A 178 -14.75 15.33 -15.76
C ASN A 178 -13.78 14.33 -16.41
N PHE A 179 -14.22 13.13 -16.64
CA PHE A 179 -13.37 12.05 -17.15
C PHE A 179 -12.77 12.34 -18.53
N ASN A 180 -13.44 13.13 -19.36
CA ASN A 180 -12.92 13.53 -20.66
C ASN A 180 -11.76 14.53 -20.58
N SER A 181 -11.56 15.16 -19.43
CA SER A 181 -10.44 16.06 -19.16
C SER A 181 -9.30 15.39 -18.39
N LEU A 182 -9.38 14.10 -18.16
CA LEU A 182 -8.37 13.32 -17.46
C LEU A 182 -7.51 12.50 -18.45
N PRO A 183 -6.30 12.10 -18.07
CA PRO A 183 -5.46 11.22 -18.88
C PRO A 183 -5.95 9.76 -18.82
N VAL A 184 -7.19 9.55 -19.15
CA VAL A 184 -7.85 8.23 -19.26
C VAL A 184 -8.59 8.16 -20.57
N GLU A 185 -8.71 6.96 -21.09
CA GLU A 185 -9.38 6.69 -22.36
C GLU A 185 -10.51 5.69 -22.13
N ARG A 186 -11.66 5.93 -22.74
CA ARG A 186 -12.75 4.96 -22.71
C ARG A 186 -12.39 3.75 -23.57
N VAL A 187 -12.48 2.57 -22.99
CA VAL A 187 -12.26 1.33 -23.73
C VAL A 187 -13.47 1.10 -24.65
N LEU A 188 -13.21 0.80 -25.91
CA LEU A 188 -14.23 0.54 -26.91
C LEU A 188 -14.32 -0.96 -27.21
N ASP A 189 -15.51 -1.41 -27.57
CA ASP A 189 -15.74 -2.77 -28.08
C ASP A 189 -15.34 -2.91 -29.57
N GLU A 190 -15.57 -4.07 -30.14
CA GLU A 190 -15.25 -4.37 -31.55
C GLU A 190 -16.04 -3.51 -32.55
N ASN A 191 -17.15 -2.93 -32.13
CA ASN A 191 -18.00 -2.05 -32.94
C ASN A 191 -17.69 -0.57 -32.74
N GLY A 192 -16.65 -0.25 -31.96
CA GLY A 192 -16.29 1.12 -31.60
C GLY A 192 -17.23 1.79 -30.60
N GLN A 193 -18.06 1.00 -29.89
CA GLN A 193 -18.92 1.50 -28.82
C GLN A 193 -18.24 1.37 -27.46
N PRO A 194 -18.61 2.20 -26.47
CA PRO A 194 -18.08 2.05 -25.13
C PRO A 194 -18.29 0.64 -24.57
N MET A 195 -17.21 0.01 -24.13
CA MET A 195 -17.27 -1.32 -23.52
C MET A 195 -18.04 -1.26 -22.20
N VAL A 196 -19.02 -2.12 -22.05
CA VAL A 196 -19.83 -2.28 -20.83
C VAL A 196 -19.56 -3.66 -20.26
N VAL A 197 -19.34 -3.73 -18.96
CA VAL A 197 -19.25 -4.97 -18.20
C VAL A 197 -20.48 -5.09 -17.34
N ASP A 198 -21.18 -6.21 -17.47
CA ASP A 198 -22.39 -6.52 -16.71
C ASP A 198 -22.01 -7.37 -15.50
N VAL A 199 -22.17 -6.82 -14.30
CA VAL A 199 -21.79 -7.48 -13.04
C VAL A 199 -23.05 -7.92 -12.31
N PRO A 200 -23.19 -9.21 -11.93
CA PRO A 200 -24.39 -9.71 -11.29
C PRO A 200 -24.49 -9.20 -9.82
N TYR A 201 -25.64 -8.63 -9.49
CA TYR A 201 -26.04 -8.19 -8.15
C TYR A 201 -27.42 -8.74 -7.84
N MET A 202 -27.53 -9.62 -6.85
CA MET A 202 -28.82 -10.27 -6.54
C MET A 202 -29.46 -10.89 -7.79
N ASN A 203 -30.61 -10.39 -8.20
CA ASN A 203 -31.36 -10.81 -9.38
C ASN A 203 -31.32 -9.78 -10.54
N TYR A 204 -30.42 -8.83 -10.49
CA TYR A 204 -30.21 -7.81 -11.53
C TYR A 204 -28.71 -7.63 -11.83
N GLN A 205 -28.40 -6.77 -12.77
CA GLN A 205 -27.03 -6.47 -13.17
C GLN A 205 -26.72 -4.99 -12.97
N VAL A 206 -25.48 -4.73 -12.54
CA VAL A 206 -24.90 -3.39 -12.53
C VAL A 206 -23.98 -3.28 -13.75
N HIS A 207 -24.13 -2.21 -14.49
CA HIS A 207 -23.43 -1.94 -15.74
C HIS A 207 -22.26 -0.99 -15.49
N ALA A 208 -21.05 -1.41 -15.79
CA ALA A 208 -19.86 -0.58 -15.64
C ALA A 208 -19.24 -0.28 -17.01
N TYR A 209 -18.95 1.02 -17.26
CA TYR A 209 -18.03 1.38 -18.31
C TYR A 209 -16.59 1.02 -17.89
N VAL A 210 -15.78 0.69 -18.88
CA VAL A 210 -14.35 0.43 -18.68
C VAL A 210 -13.54 1.58 -19.25
N TRP A 211 -12.71 2.17 -18.39
CA TRP A 211 -11.72 3.16 -18.76
C TRP A 211 -10.32 2.57 -18.64
N ALA A 212 -9.39 3.03 -19.42
CA ALA A 212 -7.98 2.66 -19.34
C ALA A 212 -7.12 3.89 -19.05
N MET A 213 -6.23 3.76 -18.08
CA MET A 213 -5.15 4.71 -17.85
C MET A 213 -3.84 4.05 -18.25
N ASN A 214 -3.10 4.70 -19.15
CA ASN A 214 -1.76 4.25 -19.51
C ASN A 214 -0.76 4.76 -18.49
N VAL A 215 -0.21 3.85 -17.67
CA VAL A 215 0.84 4.15 -16.70
C VAL A 215 2.16 3.66 -17.29
N GLY A 216 2.74 4.48 -18.18
CA GLY A 216 3.82 4.03 -19.04
C GLY A 216 3.38 2.84 -19.89
N ARG A 217 4.06 1.70 -19.72
CA ARG A 217 3.77 0.43 -20.43
C ARG A 217 2.63 -0.37 -19.81
N ILE A 218 2.20 -0.03 -18.58
CA ILE A 218 1.16 -0.73 -17.82
C ILE A 218 -0.20 -0.11 -18.11
N LYS A 219 -1.21 -0.94 -18.29
CA LYS A 219 -2.61 -0.49 -18.33
C LYS A 219 -3.30 -0.72 -17.01
N LEU A 220 -3.93 0.33 -16.52
CA LEU A 220 -4.80 0.31 -15.37
C LEU A 220 -6.25 0.43 -15.85
N TYR A 221 -7.02 -0.63 -15.68
CA TYR A 221 -8.43 -0.68 -16.06
C TYR A 221 -9.29 -0.19 -14.91
N LEU A 222 -10.14 0.80 -15.17
CA LEU A 222 -10.92 1.50 -14.16
C LEU A 222 -12.41 1.36 -14.48
N LEU A 223 -13.17 0.82 -13.53
CA LEU A 223 -14.60 0.60 -13.67
C LEU A 223 -15.39 1.85 -13.21
N ASP A 224 -16.46 2.15 -13.93
CA ASP A 224 -17.32 3.32 -13.73
C ASP A 224 -18.79 2.92 -13.84
N THR A 225 -19.51 2.98 -12.70
CA THR A 225 -20.94 2.68 -12.63
C THR A 225 -21.83 3.93 -12.74
N ASP A 226 -21.24 5.11 -12.79
CA ASP A 226 -21.99 6.38 -12.86
C ASP A 226 -22.49 6.65 -14.29
N ASN A 227 -23.48 5.87 -14.71
CA ASN A 227 -24.09 5.93 -16.03
C ASN A 227 -25.61 5.65 -15.97
N ASP A 228 -26.30 6.01 -17.04
CA ASP A 228 -27.78 5.96 -17.10
C ASP A 228 -28.37 4.55 -17.25
N MET A 229 -27.54 3.52 -17.44
CA MET A 229 -27.99 2.14 -17.45
C MET A 229 -28.28 1.63 -16.04
N ASN A 230 -27.71 2.27 -15.02
CA ASN A 230 -27.88 1.90 -13.61
C ASN A 230 -28.95 2.73 -12.92
N SER A 231 -29.56 2.13 -11.88
CA SER A 231 -30.46 2.82 -10.97
C SER A 231 -29.73 3.92 -10.19
N GLU A 232 -30.50 4.86 -9.62
CA GLU A 232 -29.97 5.90 -8.73
C GLU A 232 -29.28 5.32 -7.48
N PHE A 233 -29.58 4.08 -7.09
CA PHE A 233 -28.96 3.37 -5.98
C PHE A 233 -27.63 2.70 -6.33
N ASP A 234 -27.37 2.41 -7.63
CA ASP A 234 -26.18 1.69 -8.07
C ASP A 234 -25.15 2.61 -8.75
N ARG A 235 -25.59 3.71 -9.33
CA ARG A 235 -24.66 4.74 -9.85
C ARG A 235 -23.61 5.19 -8.82
N PRO A 236 -23.99 5.41 -7.53
CA PRO A 236 -23.03 5.84 -6.50
C PRO A 236 -21.97 4.83 -6.09
N ILE A 237 -22.00 3.59 -6.55
CA ILE A 237 -20.97 2.58 -6.20
C ILE A 237 -19.56 3.12 -6.47
N THR A 238 -19.34 3.81 -7.59
CA THR A 238 -18.07 4.42 -7.96
C THR A 238 -18.05 5.95 -7.79
N HIS A 239 -18.86 6.52 -6.89
CA HIS A 239 -18.85 7.95 -6.64
C HIS A 239 -17.66 8.37 -5.77
N ALA A 240 -17.55 7.83 -4.58
CA ALA A 240 -16.53 8.23 -3.60
C ALA A 240 -15.76 7.03 -3.06
N LEU A 241 -14.46 7.21 -2.97
CA LEU A 241 -13.57 6.26 -2.33
C LEU A 241 -13.84 6.23 -0.82
N TYR A 242 -14.10 5.03 -0.28
CA TYR A 242 -14.52 4.82 1.11
C TYR A 242 -15.80 5.57 1.51
N GLY A 243 -16.65 5.88 0.53
CA GLY A 243 -17.93 6.53 0.76
C GLY A 243 -19.06 5.53 0.99
N GLY A 244 -20.17 6.02 1.54
CA GLY A 244 -21.37 5.25 1.83
C GLY A 244 -21.25 4.39 3.10
N ASP A 245 -22.15 3.43 3.20
CA ASP A 245 -22.28 2.50 4.32
C ASP A 245 -21.59 1.15 4.01
N ASN A 246 -21.78 0.19 4.92
CA ASN A 246 -21.23 -1.15 4.78
C ASN A 246 -21.82 -1.92 3.59
N GLU A 247 -23.07 -1.64 3.20
CA GLU A 247 -23.68 -2.22 2.00
C GLU A 247 -23.02 -1.69 0.72
N ASN A 248 -22.77 -0.38 0.66
CA ASN A 248 -22.01 0.20 -0.47
C ASN A 248 -20.59 -0.35 -0.55
N ARG A 249 -19.97 -0.59 0.60
CA ARG A 249 -18.66 -1.24 0.68
C ARG A 249 -18.67 -2.63 0.04
N LEU A 250 -19.65 -3.47 0.40
CA LEU A 250 -19.82 -4.79 -0.23
C LEU A 250 -20.05 -4.69 -1.74
N LYS A 251 -20.88 -3.74 -2.17
CA LYS A 251 -21.09 -3.49 -3.61
C LYS A 251 -19.80 -3.12 -4.34
N GLN A 252 -18.95 -2.28 -3.74
CA GLN A 252 -17.64 -1.94 -4.30
C GLN A 252 -16.74 -3.18 -4.41
N GLU A 253 -16.71 -4.04 -3.41
CA GLU A 253 -15.89 -5.25 -3.42
C GLU A 253 -16.36 -6.28 -4.43
N ILE A 254 -17.67 -6.42 -4.63
CA ILE A 254 -18.26 -7.22 -5.71
C ILE A 254 -17.82 -6.67 -7.08
N LEU A 255 -17.92 -5.36 -7.26
CA LEU A 255 -17.54 -4.72 -8.51
C LEU A 255 -16.05 -4.91 -8.80
N LEU A 256 -15.17 -4.72 -7.81
CA LEU A 256 -13.73 -4.85 -7.97
C LEU A 256 -13.32 -6.28 -8.31
N GLY A 257 -13.73 -7.24 -7.49
CA GLY A 257 -13.32 -8.63 -7.60
C GLY A 257 -14.01 -9.31 -8.79
N ILE A 258 -15.32 -9.44 -8.72
CA ILE A 258 -16.11 -10.13 -9.75
C ILE A 258 -16.12 -9.31 -11.05
N GLY A 259 -16.46 -8.04 -10.96
CA GLY A 259 -16.46 -7.12 -12.09
C GLY A 259 -15.10 -6.98 -12.76
N GLY A 260 -14.03 -6.97 -11.95
CA GLY A 260 -12.67 -6.90 -12.45
C GLY A 260 -12.26 -8.12 -13.26
N ILE A 261 -12.56 -9.33 -12.80
CA ILE A 261 -12.29 -10.57 -13.57
C ILE A 261 -13.13 -10.63 -14.85
N LEU A 262 -14.42 -10.26 -14.77
CA LEU A 262 -15.28 -10.19 -15.95
C LEU A 262 -14.75 -9.17 -16.97
N THR A 263 -14.18 -8.07 -16.51
CA THR A 263 -13.53 -7.06 -17.37
C THR A 263 -12.32 -7.65 -18.09
N LEU A 264 -11.41 -8.28 -17.37
CA LEU A 264 -10.23 -8.91 -17.97
C LEU A 264 -10.61 -9.97 -18.97
N LYS A 265 -11.62 -10.78 -18.65
CA LYS A 265 -12.15 -11.81 -19.56
C LYS A 265 -12.72 -11.21 -20.84
N LYS A 266 -13.51 -10.14 -20.74
CA LYS A 266 -14.09 -9.44 -21.89
C LYS A 266 -13.01 -8.80 -22.79
N LEU A 267 -11.90 -8.36 -22.17
CA LEU A 267 -10.72 -7.83 -22.87
C LEU A 267 -9.81 -8.93 -23.45
N GLY A 268 -10.11 -10.21 -23.21
CA GLY A 268 -9.25 -11.32 -23.61
C GLY A 268 -7.92 -11.39 -22.85
N ILE A 269 -7.85 -10.78 -21.66
CA ILE A 269 -6.64 -10.73 -20.83
C ILE A 269 -6.66 -11.87 -19.82
N LYS A 270 -5.66 -12.74 -19.88
CA LYS A 270 -5.39 -13.79 -18.91
C LYS A 270 -3.99 -13.59 -18.34
N LYS A 271 -3.87 -13.64 -17.01
CA LYS A 271 -2.59 -13.50 -16.30
C LYS A 271 -2.27 -14.80 -15.56
N GLU A 272 -0.99 -14.98 -15.26
CA GLU A 272 -0.52 -16.15 -14.52
C GLU A 272 -0.79 -16.01 -13.02
N ILE A 273 -0.69 -14.79 -12.49
CA ILE A 273 -0.87 -14.48 -11.07
C ILE A 273 -1.94 -13.39 -10.89
N TYR A 274 -2.73 -13.54 -9.85
CA TYR A 274 -3.76 -12.59 -9.43
C TYR A 274 -3.45 -12.11 -8.02
N HIS A 275 -3.08 -10.84 -7.89
CA HIS A 275 -2.65 -10.24 -6.64
C HIS A 275 -3.78 -9.44 -6.00
N CYS A 276 -4.26 -9.90 -4.85
CA CYS A 276 -5.21 -9.19 -4.01
C CYS A 276 -4.46 -8.21 -3.09
N ASN A 277 -4.45 -6.94 -3.45
CA ASN A 277 -3.87 -5.90 -2.60
C ASN A 277 -4.90 -5.41 -1.60
N GLU A 278 -4.92 -5.99 -0.41
CA GLU A 278 -5.91 -5.91 0.66
C GLU A 278 -7.13 -6.83 0.43
N GLY A 279 -7.87 -7.11 1.51
CA GLY A 279 -9.02 -8.02 1.51
C GLY A 279 -10.15 -7.61 0.57
N HIS A 280 -10.32 -6.32 0.31
CA HIS A 280 -11.35 -5.81 -0.58
C HIS A 280 -11.28 -6.34 -2.04
N ALA A 281 -10.18 -6.92 -2.43
CA ALA A 281 -10.00 -7.51 -3.76
C ALA A 281 -10.33 -9.02 -3.81
N ALA A 282 -10.57 -9.66 -2.68
CA ALA A 282 -10.61 -11.13 -2.56
C ALA A 282 -11.69 -11.82 -3.42
N LEU A 283 -12.80 -11.15 -3.73
CA LEU A 283 -13.84 -11.72 -4.59
C LEU A 283 -13.41 -11.95 -6.05
N CYS A 284 -12.22 -11.49 -6.46
CA CYS A 284 -11.65 -11.89 -7.75
C CYS A 284 -11.44 -13.41 -7.80
N ASN A 285 -11.06 -14.03 -6.68
CA ASN A 285 -10.90 -15.47 -6.58
C ASN A 285 -12.22 -16.22 -6.67
N LEU A 286 -13.32 -15.65 -6.18
CA LEU A 286 -14.65 -16.23 -6.33
C LEU A 286 -15.06 -16.36 -7.80
N GLN A 287 -14.88 -15.31 -8.57
CA GLN A 287 -15.20 -15.37 -10.00
C GLN A 287 -14.31 -16.36 -10.75
N ARG A 288 -13.03 -16.45 -10.38
CA ARG A 288 -12.10 -17.42 -10.96
C ARG A 288 -12.48 -18.87 -10.65
N LEU A 289 -12.95 -19.15 -9.41
CA LEU A 289 -13.53 -20.45 -9.04
C LEU A 289 -14.70 -20.82 -9.96
N ILE A 290 -15.63 -19.89 -10.14
CA ILE A 290 -16.79 -20.09 -11.02
C ILE A 290 -16.36 -20.40 -12.46
N ASP A 291 -15.36 -19.67 -12.96
CA ASP A 291 -14.87 -19.88 -14.34
C ASP A 291 -14.28 -21.28 -14.52
N TYR A 292 -13.46 -21.78 -13.57
CA TYR A 292 -12.94 -23.15 -13.61
C TYR A 292 -14.01 -24.22 -13.46
N ILE A 293 -15.03 -23.98 -12.63
CA ILE A 293 -16.17 -24.91 -12.48
C ILE A 293 -16.98 -24.99 -13.78
N LYS A 294 -17.16 -23.86 -14.47
CA LYS A 294 -17.79 -23.85 -15.81
C LYS A 294 -16.97 -24.60 -16.86
N GLU A 295 -15.66 -24.69 -16.68
CA GLU A 295 -14.76 -25.51 -17.50
C GLU A 295 -14.83 -27.02 -17.17
N GLY A 296 -15.59 -27.41 -16.13
CA GLY A 296 -15.87 -28.82 -15.78
C GLY A 296 -15.12 -29.35 -14.57
N LEU A 297 -14.46 -28.47 -13.79
CA LEU A 297 -13.82 -28.86 -12.53
C LEU A 297 -14.82 -28.88 -11.36
N SER A 298 -14.57 -29.71 -10.35
CA SER A 298 -15.26 -29.58 -9.07
C SER A 298 -14.77 -28.34 -8.32
N PHE A 299 -15.50 -27.94 -7.26
CA PHE A 299 -15.09 -26.83 -6.39
C PHE A 299 -13.69 -27.06 -5.81
N ASN A 300 -13.42 -28.23 -5.26
CA ASN A 300 -12.12 -28.56 -4.64
C ASN A 300 -10.98 -28.55 -5.67
N GLU A 301 -11.21 -29.09 -6.86
CA GLU A 301 -10.23 -29.05 -7.96
C GLU A 301 -9.96 -27.61 -8.43
N ALA A 302 -10.99 -26.79 -8.59
CA ALA A 302 -10.88 -25.38 -8.93
C ALA A 302 -10.14 -24.58 -7.86
N LEU A 303 -10.39 -24.87 -6.59
CA LEU A 303 -9.73 -24.19 -5.46
C LEU A 303 -8.21 -24.42 -5.45
N GLU A 304 -7.73 -25.62 -5.79
CA GLU A 304 -6.28 -25.89 -5.90
C GLU A 304 -5.64 -24.97 -6.96
N LEU A 305 -6.29 -24.79 -8.11
CA LEU A 305 -5.76 -23.93 -9.19
C LEU A 305 -5.85 -22.45 -8.85
N VAL A 306 -6.96 -21.99 -8.27
CA VAL A 306 -7.14 -20.58 -7.88
C VAL A 306 -6.13 -20.19 -6.82
N ARG A 307 -5.99 -21.00 -5.77
CA ARG A 307 -5.01 -20.76 -4.71
C ARG A 307 -3.60 -20.67 -5.26
N ALA A 308 -3.17 -21.61 -6.09
CA ALA A 308 -1.82 -21.71 -6.62
C ALA A 308 -1.37 -20.50 -7.46
N SER A 309 -2.30 -19.64 -7.85
CA SER A 309 -2.04 -18.45 -8.66
C SER A 309 -2.59 -17.17 -8.04
N ALA A 310 -2.76 -17.14 -6.72
CA ALA A 310 -3.31 -16.00 -5.99
C ALA A 310 -2.48 -15.65 -4.76
N LEU A 311 -2.10 -14.37 -4.68
CA LEU A 311 -1.39 -13.76 -3.56
C LEU A 311 -2.29 -12.74 -2.85
N TYR A 312 -2.29 -12.76 -1.53
CA TYR A 312 -2.95 -11.77 -0.69
C TYR A 312 -1.94 -10.95 0.12
N THR A 313 -1.93 -9.65 -0.10
CA THR A 313 -1.15 -8.70 0.71
C THR A 313 -2.07 -7.98 1.68
N VAL A 314 -1.82 -8.14 2.99
CA VAL A 314 -2.54 -7.45 4.04
C VAL A 314 -1.84 -6.14 4.41
N HIS A 315 -2.63 -5.06 4.52
CA HIS A 315 -2.14 -3.75 4.96
C HIS A 315 -2.69 -3.35 6.33
N THR A 316 -3.71 -4.04 6.79
CA THR A 316 -4.40 -3.76 8.05
C THR A 316 -3.64 -4.38 9.22
N PRO A 317 -3.27 -3.58 10.25
CA PRO A 317 -2.46 -4.08 11.38
C PRO A 317 -3.29 -4.66 12.54
N VAL A 318 -4.62 -4.58 12.48
CA VAL A 318 -5.53 -5.02 13.55
C VAL A 318 -6.77 -5.70 12.99
N PRO A 319 -7.29 -6.75 13.67
CA PRO A 319 -8.46 -7.49 13.19
C PRO A 319 -9.69 -6.62 12.94
N ALA A 320 -9.96 -5.65 13.81
CA ALA A 320 -11.12 -4.75 13.70
C ALA A 320 -11.12 -3.84 12.46
N GLY A 321 -9.98 -3.72 11.79
CA GLY A 321 -9.84 -2.92 10.57
C GLY A 321 -10.15 -3.66 9.27
N HIS A 322 -10.43 -4.97 9.33
CA HIS A 322 -10.83 -5.75 8.17
C HIS A 322 -12.29 -5.49 7.79
N ASP A 323 -12.64 -5.82 6.54
CA ASP A 323 -14.01 -5.74 6.06
C ASP A 323 -14.81 -6.96 6.52
N TYR A 324 -15.84 -6.71 7.33
CA TYR A 324 -16.75 -7.71 7.85
C TYR A 324 -18.19 -7.42 7.39
N PHE A 325 -18.87 -8.47 6.96
CA PHE A 325 -20.27 -8.38 6.52
C PHE A 325 -21.12 -9.36 7.31
N ASP A 326 -22.25 -8.87 7.84
CA ASP A 326 -23.25 -9.73 8.47
C ASP A 326 -23.77 -10.74 7.47
N GLU A 327 -24.08 -11.96 7.91
CA GLU A 327 -24.52 -13.05 7.04
C GLU A 327 -25.77 -12.65 6.21
N SER A 328 -26.69 -11.90 6.80
CA SER A 328 -27.90 -11.42 6.11
C SER A 328 -27.57 -10.45 4.96
N LEU A 329 -26.64 -9.53 5.17
CA LEU A 329 -26.20 -8.61 4.13
C LEU A 329 -25.41 -9.34 3.05
N PHE A 330 -24.47 -10.19 3.44
CA PHE A 330 -23.68 -10.96 2.51
C PHE A 330 -24.56 -11.90 1.68
N GLY A 331 -25.52 -12.60 2.33
CA GLY A 331 -26.46 -13.47 1.66
C GLY A 331 -27.38 -12.77 0.68
N LYS A 332 -27.71 -11.50 0.93
CA LYS A 332 -28.51 -10.68 0.02
C LYS A 332 -27.88 -10.62 -1.38
N TYR A 333 -26.56 -10.50 -1.46
CA TYR A 333 -25.82 -10.39 -2.73
C TYR A 333 -25.21 -11.71 -3.19
N MET A 334 -24.79 -12.57 -2.26
CA MET A 334 -24.02 -13.77 -2.54
C MET A 334 -24.84 -15.08 -2.46
N GLY A 335 -26.11 -15.00 -2.13
CA GLY A 335 -26.94 -16.20 -1.91
C GLY A 335 -27.10 -17.15 -3.12
N GLY A 336 -26.88 -16.67 -4.34
CA GLY A 336 -26.89 -17.49 -5.55
C GLY A 336 -25.56 -18.20 -5.87
N TYR A 337 -24.48 -17.83 -5.22
CA TYR A 337 -23.14 -18.33 -5.55
C TYR A 337 -22.89 -19.79 -5.14
N PRO A 338 -23.39 -20.30 -3.99
CA PRO A 338 -23.21 -21.71 -3.62
C PRO A 338 -23.67 -22.66 -4.70
N GLN A 339 -24.80 -22.41 -5.32
CA GLN A 339 -25.30 -23.25 -6.42
C GLN A 339 -24.33 -23.25 -7.62
N MET A 340 -23.74 -22.11 -7.96
CA MET A 340 -22.77 -22.02 -9.06
C MET A 340 -21.44 -22.70 -8.70
N LEU A 341 -21.11 -22.75 -7.42
CA LEU A 341 -19.91 -23.38 -6.90
C LEU A 341 -20.08 -24.89 -6.66
N GLY A 342 -21.33 -25.40 -6.60
CA GLY A 342 -21.63 -26.79 -6.25
C GLY A 342 -21.39 -27.13 -4.79
N ILE A 343 -21.50 -26.16 -3.88
CA ILE A 343 -21.34 -26.30 -2.43
C ILE A 343 -22.57 -25.75 -1.69
N THR A 344 -22.67 -26.05 -0.41
CA THR A 344 -23.72 -25.52 0.46
C THR A 344 -23.47 -24.06 0.84
N TRP A 345 -24.52 -23.37 1.35
CA TRP A 345 -24.37 -22.03 1.91
C TRP A 345 -23.39 -22.00 3.11
N ASP A 346 -23.50 -23.00 3.99
CA ASP A 346 -22.65 -23.10 5.18
C ASP A 346 -21.17 -23.28 4.82
N GLU A 347 -20.86 -24.09 3.81
CA GLU A 347 -19.50 -24.22 3.28
C GLU A 347 -19.00 -22.91 2.70
N PHE A 348 -19.84 -22.20 1.95
CA PHE A 348 -19.45 -20.93 1.34
C PHE A 348 -19.20 -19.82 2.36
N ILE A 349 -20.17 -19.60 3.29
CA ILE A 349 -20.04 -18.56 4.32
C ILE A 349 -18.88 -18.91 5.30
N GLY A 350 -18.65 -20.19 5.54
CA GLY A 350 -17.55 -20.69 6.36
C GLY A 350 -16.17 -20.31 5.82
N MET A 351 -16.01 -20.11 4.51
CA MET A 351 -14.74 -19.65 3.93
C MET A 351 -14.32 -18.25 4.41
N GLY A 352 -15.25 -17.42 4.87
CA GLY A 352 -14.98 -16.11 5.45
C GLY A 352 -14.94 -16.08 6.97
N ARG A 353 -14.96 -17.24 7.63
CA ARG A 353 -14.94 -17.39 9.09
C ARG A 353 -13.66 -18.06 9.56
N THR A 354 -13.15 -17.65 10.71
CA THR A 354 -12.02 -18.34 11.36
C THR A 354 -12.43 -19.71 11.90
N ASN A 355 -13.66 -19.81 12.38
CA ASN A 355 -14.31 -21.08 12.66
C ASN A 355 -15.52 -21.22 11.71
N PRO A 356 -15.43 -22.06 10.67
CA PRO A 356 -16.49 -22.21 9.67
C PRO A 356 -17.88 -22.55 10.27
N GLU A 357 -17.91 -23.26 11.41
CA GLU A 357 -19.12 -23.69 12.08
C GLU A 357 -19.68 -22.67 13.09
N ASP A 358 -18.97 -21.56 13.32
CA ASP A 358 -19.44 -20.51 14.23
C ASP A 358 -20.34 -19.52 13.50
N HIS A 359 -21.65 -19.76 13.58
CA HIS A 359 -22.68 -18.90 12.97
C HIS A 359 -22.76 -17.48 13.59
N SER A 360 -22.06 -17.20 14.68
CA SER A 360 -21.94 -15.86 15.26
C SER A 360 -20.86 -15.01 14.57
N GLU A 361 -19.90 -15.64 13.88
CA GLU A 361 -18.88 -14.92 13.11
C GLU A 361 -19.48 -14.30 11.84
N ARG A 362 -19.15 -13.03 11.61
CA ARG A 362 -19.44 -12.36 10.35
C ARG A 362 -18.50 -12.85 9.25
N PHE A 363 -18.90 -12.72 7.99
CA PHE A 363 -18.01 -12.98 6.87
C PHE A 363 -16.90 -11.94 6.80
N CYS A 364 -15.65 -12.38 6.86
CA CYS A 364 -14.45 -11.55 6.77
C CYS A 364 -13.77 -11.73 5.42
N MET A 365 -13.59 -10.65 4.68
CA MET A 365 -12.95 -10.70 3.36
C MET A 365 -11.48 -11.12 3.45
N SER A 366 -10.78 -10.74 4.51
CA SER A 366 -9.39 -11.15 4.72
C SER A 366 -9.26 -12.65 5.02
N THR A 367 -10.20 -13.21 5.77
CA THR A 367 -10.26 -14.67 6.00
C THR A 367 -10.55 -15.41 4.70
N PHE A 368 -11.49 -14.90 3.89
CA PHE A 368 -11.76 -15.45 2.56
C PHE A 368 -10.52 -15.36 1.65
N ALA A 369 -9.78 -14.25 1.69
CA ALA A 369 -8.52 -14.11 0.96
C ALA A 369 -7.47 -15.15 1.41
N CYS A 370 -7.29 -15.34 2.71
CA CYS A 370 -6.38 -16.38 3.25
C CYS A 370 -6.76 -17.79 2.78
N ASN A 371 -8.06 -18.09 2.70
CA ASN A 371 -8.54 -19.40 2.26
C ASN A 371 -8.47 -19.61 0.74
N THR A 372 -8.40 -18.55 -0.05
CA THR A 372 -8.40 -18.62 -1.53
C THR A 372 -7.08 -18.20 -2.18
N CYS A 373 -6.10 -17.76 -1.41
CA CYS A 373 -4.75 -17.46 -1.86
C CYS A 373 -3.75 -18.48 -1.32
N GLN A 374 -2.75 -18.85 -2.10
CA GLN A 374 -1.66 -19.73 -1.69
C GLN A 374 -0.73 -19.02 -0.72
N GLU A 375 -0.40 -17.78 -1.03
CA GLU A 375 0.54 -16.98 -0.28
C GLU A 375 -0.15 -15.76 0.35
N VAL A 376 0.32 -15.40 1.54
CA VAL A 376 -0.14 -14.23 2.30
C VAL A 376 1.08 -13.48 2.82
N ASN A 377 1.11 -12.17 2.66
CA ASN A 377 2.21 -11.37 3.19
C ASN A 377 1.77 -10.07 3.87
N GLY A 378 2.51 -9.70 4.91
CA GLY A 378 2.48 -8.35 5.48
C GLY A 378 3.40 -7.40 4.73
N VAL A 379 3.41 -6.13 5.13
CA VAL A 379 4.07 -5.03 4.39
C VAL A 379 5.29 -4.43 5.11
N SER A 380 5.73 -5.07 6.17
CA SER A 380 7.02 -4.89 6.84
C SER A 380 7.34 -6.14 7.66
N LYS A 381 8.58 -6.29 8.10
CA LYS A 381 8.99 -7.44 8.94
C LYS A 381 8.15 -7.55 10.20
N LEU A 382 7.98 -6.43 10.92
CA LEU A 382 7.12 -6.41 12.12
C LEU A 382 5.66 -6.72 11.77
N HIS A 383 5.14 -6.18 10.68
CA HIS A 383 3.77 -6.43 10.27
C HIS A 383 3.54 -7.89 9.81
N GLY A 384 4.54 -8.52 9.20
CA GLY A 384 4.52 -9.96 8.93
C GLY A 384 4.32 -10.77 10.22
N TRP A 385 5.09 -10.45 11.25
CA TRP A 385 4.95 -11.07 12.58
C TRP A 385 3.56 -10.77 13.22
N VAL A 386 3.06 -9.55 13.12
CA VAL A 386 1.70 -9.21 13.57
C VAL A 386 0.65 -9.99 12.79
N SER A 387 0.82 -10.11 11.47
CA SER A 387 -0.13 -10.82 10.59
C SER A 387 -0.16 -12.32 10.84
N GLN A 388 0.99 -12.94 11.15
CA GLN A 388 1.05 -14.35 11.58
C GLN A 388 0.15 -14.58 12.79
N ARG A 389 0.22 -13.71 13.80
CA ARG A 389 -0.63 -13.80 15.00
C ARG A 389 -2.09 -13.49 14.70
N MET A 390 -2.34 -12.50 13.89
CA MET A 390 -3.70 -12.07 13.52
C MET A 390 -4.47 -13.16 12.78
N PHE A 391 -3.80 -13.91 11.91
CA PHE A 391 -4.41 -14.96 11.10
C PHE A 391 -4.24 -16.38 11.69
N ALA A 392 -3.48 -16.55 12.76
CA ALA A 392 -3.29 -17.84 13.41
C ALA A 392 -4.60 -18.60 13.71
N PRO A 393 -5.71 -17.94 14.11
CA PRO A 393 -6.99 -18.63 14.34
C PRO A 393 -7.57 -19.35 13.11
N ILE A 394 -7.15 -18.98 11.90
CA ILE A 394 -7.58 -19.65 10.65
C ILE A 394 -6.96 -21.04 10.54
N TRP A 395 -5.70 -21.19 10.95
CA TRP A 395 -4.93 -22.43 10.83
C TRP A 395 -4.79 -23.13 12.18
N LYS A 396 -5.88 -23.73 12.64
CA LYS A 396 -5.95 -24.38 13.94
C LYS A 396 -4.94 -25.53 14.07
N GLY A 397 -4.29 -25.60 15.22
CA GLY A 397 -3.31 -26.64 15.54
C GLY A 397 -1.87 -26.25 15.19
N TYR A 398 -1.65 -25.09 14.61
CA TYR A 398 -0.33 -24.49 14.34
C TYR A 398 -0.10 -23.25 15.21
N TYR A 399 1.14 -23.02 15.62
CA TYR A 399 1.53 -21.82 16.34
C TYR A 399 1.77 -20.67 15.38
N PRO A 400 1.58 -19.41 15.81
CA PRO A 400 1.77 -18.25 14.92
C PRO A 400 3.14 -18.21 14.22
N GLU A 401 4.21 -18.61 14.91
CA GLU A 401 5.56 -18.65 14.35
C GLU A 401 5.80 -19.74 13.30
N GLU A 402 4.87 -20.67 13.13
CA GLU A 402 4.92 -21.68 12.07
C GLU A 402 4.22 -21.25 10.80
N SER A 403 3.44 -20.14 10.89
CA SER A 403 2.61 -19.68 9.79
C SER A 403 3.45 -19.32 8.55
N HIS A 404 2.92 -19.69 7.39
CA HIS A 404 3.50 -19.34 6.09
C HIS A 404 3.37 -17.84 5.75
N VAL A 405 2.63 -17.08 6.54
CA VAL A 405 2.53 -15.63 6.32
C VAL A 405 3.92 -14.99 6.42
N ASP A 406 4.39 -14.47 5.30
CA ASP A 406 5.69 -13.81 5.16
C ASP A 406 5.50 -12.30 5.08
N TYR A 407 6.52 -11.57 4.67
CA TYR A 407 6.45 -10.14 4.45
C TYR A 407 7.26 -9.71 3.22
N VAL A 408 6.82 -8.63 2.61
CA VAL A 408 7.62 -7.79 1.71
C VAL A 408 7.50 -6.37 2.22
N THR A 409 8.61 -5.79 2.67
CA THR A 409 8.59 -4.42 3.18
C THR A 409 8.29 -3.47 2.04
N ASN A 410 7.35 -2.55 2.25
CA ASN A 410 7.00 -1.55 1.25
C ASN A 410 8.22 -0.70 0.89
N GLY A 411 8.22 -0.19 -0.33
CA GLY A 411 9.16 0.77 -0.85
C GLY A 411 8.44 1.88 -1.61
N VAL A 412 9.19 2.79 -2.18
CA VAL A 412 8.64 3.94 -2.90
C VAL A 412 9.28 4.07 -4.28
N HIS A 413 8.51 4.57 -5.24
CA HIS A 413 9.00 4.75 -6.61
C HIS A 413 10.01 5.91 -6.67
N PHE A 414 11.28 5.57 -6.81
CA PHE A 414 12.40 6.49 -6.77
C PHE A 414 12.22 7.72 -7.69
N PRO A 415 11.86 7.56 -8.98
CA PRO A 415 11.70 8.70 -9.87
C PRO A 415 10.55 9.64 -9.51
N THR A 416 9.50 9.14 -8.88
CA THR A 416 8.35 9.98 -8.45
C THR A 416 8.71 10.88 -7.27
N TRP A 417 9.41 10.33 -6.27
CA TRP A 417 9.57 10.98 -4.97
C TRP A 417 10.89 11.69 -4.79
N THR A 418 11.91 11.34 -5.57
CA THR A 418 13.22 12.01 -5.52
C THR A 418 13.18 13.32 -6.29
N ALA A 419 13.50 14.43 -5.61
CA ALA A 419 13.54 15.74 -6.22
C ALA A 419 14.57 15.83 -7.35
N THR A 420 14.31 16.68 -8.33
CA THR A 420 15.19 16.87 -9.50
C THR A 420 16.61 17.25 -9.10
N GLU A 421 16.77 18.07 -8.05
CA GLU A 421 18.06 18.49 -7.53
C GLU A 421 18.89 17.28 -7.07
N TRP A 422 18.30 16.36 -6.32
CA TRP A 422 18.96 15.14 -5.90
C TRP A 422 19.24 14.20 -7.06
N ARG A 423 18.32 14.08 -8.01
CA ARG A 423 18.55 13.24 -9.20
C ARG A 423 19.75 13.73 -10.02
N LYS A 424 19.98 15.04 -10.06
CA LYS A 424 21.16 15.62 -10.70
C LYS A 424 22.46 15.29 -9.94
N VAL A 425 22.43 15.33 -8.61
CA VAL A 425 23.56 14.92 -7.77
C VAL A 425 23.86 13.44 -7.97
N TYR A 426 22.88 12.58 -7.89
CA TYR A 426 23.03 11.15 -8.12
C TYR A 426 23.55 10.84 -9.53
N ALA A 427 23.00 11.46 -10.56
CA ALA A 427 23.48 11.29 -11.93
C ALA A 427 24.94 11.74 -12.14
N LYS A 428 25.41 12.71 -11.36
CA LYS A 428 26.78 13.22 -11.42
C LYS A 428 27.82 12.32 -10.74
N TYR A 429 27.46 11.70 -9.61
CA TYR A 429 28.41 11.01 -8.74
C TYR A 429 28.25 9.49 -8.70
N PHE A 430 27.01 8.98 -8.95
CA PHE A 430 26.74 7.56 -8.88
C PHE A 430 27.05 6.87 -10.20
N ASP A 431 27.36 5.58 -10.14
CA ASP A 431 27.40 4.76 -11.34
C ASP A 431 26.03 4.81 -12.04
N LYS A 432 26.02 4.99 -13.36
CA LYS A 432 24.79 5.10 -14.14
C LYS A 432 23.83 3.90 -14.03
N ASN A 433 24.34 2.76 -13.57
CA ASN A 433 23.54 1.55 -13.35
C ASN A 433 22.71 1.61 -12.05
N TYR A 434 22.95 2.58 -11.16
CA TYR A 434 22.22 2.68 -9.90
C TYR A 434 20.70 2.73 -10.10
N ILE A 435 20.24 3.29 -11.21
CA ILE A 435 18.78 3.41 -11.50
C ILE A 435 18.17 2.06 -11.89
N TYR A 436 18.96 1.11 -12.37
CA TYR A 436 18.51 -0.23 -12.76
C TYR A 436 18.76 -1.27 -11.67
N ASP A 437 19.72 -1.03 -10.79
CA ASP A 437 20.09 -1.90 -9.66
C ASP A 437 19.99 -1.11 -8.35
N GLN A 438 18.79 -0.60 -8.08
CA GLN A 438 18.53 0.35 -6.99
C GLN A 438 18.75 -0.26 -5.59
N SER A 439 18.61 -1.57 -5.43
CA SER A 439 18.80 -2.27 -4.16
C SER A 439 20.27 -2.57 -3.83
N ASN A 440 21.18 -2.32 -4.75
CA ASN A 440 22.60 -2.53 -4.56
C ASN A 440 23.22 -1.38 -3.74
N GLU A 441 23.29 -1.57 -2.43
CA GLU A 441 23.79 -0.57 -1.48
C GLU A 441 25.17 -0.02 -1.87
N SER A 442 26.05 -0.87 -2.47
CA SER A 442 27.40 -0.45 -2.85
C SER A 442 27.41 0.69 -3.86
N LEU A 443 26.40 0.78 -4.74
CA LEU A 443 26.30 1.87 -5.70
C LEU A 443 25.93 3.21 -5.02
N TRP A 444 25.16 3.13 -3.92
CA TRP A 444 24.74 4.31 -3.15
C TRP A 444 25.84 4.86 -2.25
N HIS A 445 26.87 4.07 -1.93
CA HIS A 445 28.03 4.55 -1.20
C HIS A 445 28.79 5.67 -1.93
N ALA A 446 28.53 5.86 -3.23
CA ALA A 446 29.02 7.01 -3.99
C ALA A 446 28.63 8.37 -3.39
N ILE A 447 27.56 8.42 -2.57
CA ILE A 447 27.17 9.66 -1.86
C ILE A 447 28.28 10.19 -0.95
N TYR A 448 29.13 9.33 -0.40
CA TYR A 448 30.25 9.75 0.44
C TYR A 448 31.29 10.57 -0.32
N ASN A 449 31.33 10.45 -1.67
CA ASN A 449 32.23 11.22 -2.53
C ASN A 449 31.67 12.60 -2.91
N VAL A 450 30.40 12.87 -2.63
CA VAL A 450 29.79 14.17 -2.90
C VAL A 450 30.33 15.19 -1.88
N PRO A 451 30.83 16.36 -2.31
CA PRO A 451 31.27 17.41 -1.41
C PRO A 451 30.16 17.84 -0.44
N ASP A 452 30.51 18.04 0.82
CA ASP A 452 29.54 18.41 1.88
C ASP A 452 28.81 19.71 1.53
N ALA A 453 29.51 20.68 0.96
CA ALA A 453 28.89 21.93 0.51
C ALA A 453 27.79 21.69 -0.55
N GLU A 454 27.99 20.77 -1.51
CA GLU A 454 27.00 20.44 -2.55
C GLU A 454 25.76 19.76 -1.94
N ILE A 455 25.94 18.90 -0.96
CA ILE A 455 24.83 18.30 -0.18
C ILE A 455 24.02 19.40 0.52
N TRP A 456 24.74 20.32 1.21
CA TRP A 456 24.09 21.42 1.91
C TRP A 456 23.33 22.35 0.97
N GLU A 457 23.94 22.76 -0.15
CA GLU A 457 23.32 23.61 -1.16
C GLU A 457 22.06 22.97 -1.75
N THR A 458 22.11 21.66 -2.04
CA THR A 458 20.97 20.91 -2.55
C THR A 458 19.82 20.92 -1.52
N ARG A 459 20.12 20.65 -0.26
CA ARG A 459 19.14 20.71 0.82
C ARG A 459 18.53 22.10 0.99
N MET A 460 19.39 23.14 0.97
CA MET A 460 18.93 24.53 1.11
C MET A 460 18.10 25.00 -0.10
N ALA A 461 18.43 24.57 -1.32
CA ALA A 461 17.61 24.88 -2.49
C ALA A 461 16.18 24.31 -2.37
N LEU A 462 16.05 23.05 -1.94
CA LEU A 462 14.76 22.41 -1.73
C LEU A 462 13.97 23.03 -0.56
N LYS A 463 14.66 23.37 0.52
CA LYS A 463 14.04 24.07 1.65
C LYS A 463 13.52 25.46 1.22
N LYS A 464 14.26 26.23 0.45
CA LYS A 464 13.81 27.52 -0.08
C LYS A 464 12.57 27.39 -0.94
N LYS A 465 12.49 26.35 -1.78
CA LYS A 465 11.28 26.06 -2.57
C LYS A 465 10.07 25.79 -1.69
N LEU A 466 10.25 25.00 -0.63
CA LEU A 466 9.19 24.71 0.33
C LEU A 466 8.75 25.99 1.08
N VAL A 467 9.71 26.77 1.58
CA VAL A 467 9.44 28.02 2.31
C VAL A 467 8.68 29.00 1.42
N ASN A 468 9.08 29.19 0.19
CA ASN A 468 8.37 30.06 -0.75
C ASN A 468 6.94 29.58 -0.99
N TYR A 469 6.75 28.28 -1.22
CA TYR A 469 5.42 27.70 -1.39
C TYR A 469 4.53 27.94 -0.16
N ILE A 470 5.06 27.73 1.05
CA ILE A 470 4.32 27.99 2.30
C ILE A 470 3.93 29.45 2.40
N ARG A 471 4.85 30.36 2.11
CA ARG A 471 4.59 31.82 2.12
C ARG A 471 3.50 32.22 1.14
N GLU A 472 3.57 31.74 -0.08
CA GLU A 472 2.55 31.98 -1.12
C GLU A 472 1.19 31.44 -0.71
N LYS A 473 1.16 30.19 -0.20
CA LYS A 473 -0.08 29.55 0.27
C LYS A 473 -0.71 30.32 1.42
N PHE A 474 0.07 30.75 2.40
CA PHE A 474 -0.44 31.56 3.51
C PHE A 474 -0.91 32.94 3.06
N ALA A 475 -0.19 33.58 2.17
CA ALA A 475 -0.62 34.87 1.61
C ALA A 475 -1.98 34.76 0.91
N ALA A 476 -2.20 33.68 0.18
CA ALA A 476 -3.45 33.45 -0.55
C ALA A 476 -4.62 33.02 0.34
N THR A 477 -4.37 32.18 1.35
CA THR A 477 -5.44 31.53 2.15
C THR A 477 -5.73 32.23 3.46
N TRP A 478 -4.74 32.88 4.10
CA TRP A 478 -4.90 33.50 5.40
C TRP A 478 -5.95 34.61 5.41
N LEU A 479 -5.84 35.55 4.49
CA LEU A 479 -6.80 36.65 4.35
C LEU A 479 -8.21 36.15 4.06
N LYS A 480 -8.32 35.07 3.34
CA LYS A 480 -9.59 34.46 2.98
C LYS A 480 -10.24 33.75 4.16
N ASN A 481 -9.44 33.07 4.99
CA ASN A 481 -9.93 32.14 6.00
C ASN A 481 -9.75 32.66 7.45
N GLN A 482 -8.82 33.59 7.71
CA GLN A 482 -8.38 33.93 9.07
C GLN A 482 -8.63 35.39 9.49
N GLY A 483 -8.95 36.25 8.59
CA GLY A 483 -9.53 37.58 8.87
C GLY A 483 -8.63 38.70 9.39
N ASP A 484 -7.45 38.42 10.02
CA ASP A 484 -6.59 39.49 10.55
C ASP A 484 -5.32 39.69 9.70
N PRO A 485 -5.29 40.74 8.81
CA PRO A 485 -4.17 40.99 7.94
C PRO A 485 -2.85 41.31 8.64
N SER A 486 -2.90 41.87 9.84
CA SER A 486 -1.68 42.26 10.56
C SER A 486 -0.82 41.05 10.96
N ARG A 487 -1.47 39.93 11.24
CA ARG A 487 -0.78 38.67 11.59
C ARG A 487 -0.09 38.05 10.39
N VAL A 488 -0.61 38.23 9.19
CA VAL A 488 0.00 37.69 7.96
C VAL A 488 1.41 38.21 7.74
N VAL A 489 1.64 39.51 7.92
CA VAL A 489 2.97 40.11 7.71
C VAL A 489 3.97 39.49 8.69
N ALA A 490 3.66 39.46 9.98
CA ALA A 490 4.53 38.87 10.99
C ALA A 490 4.78 37.37 10.77
N LEU A 491 3.74 36.63 10.34
CA LEU A 491 3.84 35.23 10.01
C LEU A 491 4.79 34.99 8.82
N LEU A 492 4.58 35.70 7.71
CA LEU A 492 5.40 35.55 6.52
C LEU A 492 6.87 35.91 6.76
N ASP A 493 7.14 36.95 7.54
CA ASP A 493 8.49 37.33 7.93
C ASP A 493 9.18 36.30 8.81
N SER A 494 8.42 35.56 9.61
CA SER A 494 8.95 34.51 10.46
C SER A 494 9.30 33.22 9.70
N ILE A 495 8.68 32.98 8.54
CA ILE A 495 8.89 31.76 7.73
C ILE A 495 10.09 31.94 6.81
N THR A 496 11.26 31.52 7.26
CA THR A 496 12.54 31.70 6.56
C THR A 496 13.27 30.35 6.41
N PRO A 497 14.17 30.19 5.44
CA PRO A 497 14.92 28.95 5.28
C PRO A 497 16.01 28.71 6.36
N ASN A 498 16.22 29.67 7.27
CA ASN A 498 17.28 29.59 8.28
C ASN A 498 16.93 28.68 9.48
N ALA A 499 15.68 28.31 9.65
CA ALA A 499 15.24 27.38 10.69
C ALA A 499 15.39 25.93 10.28
N LEU A 500 15.47 25.03 11.27
CA LEU A 500 15.23 23.60 11.08
C LEU A 500 13.74 23.36 10.91
N TYR A 501 13.36 22.61 9.90
CA TYR A 501 11.97 22.24 9.62
C TYR A 501 11.72 20.77 9.88
N ILE A 502 10.70 20.46 10.67
CA ILE A 502 10.26 19.10 10.98
C ILE A 502 8.84 18.91 10.43
N GLY A 503 8.64 17.91 9.59
CA GLY A 503 7.35 17.60 9.00
C GLY A 503 6.67 16.41 9.67
N PHE A 504 5.38 16.59 10.01
CA PHE A 504 4.45 15.52 10.39
C PHE A 504 3.25 15.58 9.43
N CYS A 505 3.30 14.79 8.37
CA CYS A 505 2.33 14.90 7.28
C CYS A 505 1.79 13.53 6.90
N ARG A 506 0.53 13.27 7.26
CA ARG A 506 -0.13 11.97 7.10
C ARG A 506 -1.62 12.05 7.38
N ARG A 507 -2.34 10.97 7.11
CA ARG A 507 -3.74 10.85 7.54
C ARG A 507 -3.83 11.03 9.06
N PHE A 508 -4.77 11.85 9.51
CA PHE A 508 -5.06 12.02 10.92
C PHE A 508 -5.96 10.89 11.40
N ALA A 509 -5.38 10.03 12.23
CA ALA A 509 -6.05 8.99 12.98
C ALA A 509 -5.41 8.92 14.38
N THR A 510 -6.15 8.49 15.37
CA THR A 510 -5.71 8.55 16.79
C THR A 510 -4.40 7.83 17.05
N TYR A 511 -4.20 6.63 16.44
CA TYR A 511 -3.00 5.84 16.65
C TYR A 511 -1.72 6.48 16.10
N LYS A 512 -1.84 7.43 15.17
CA LYS A 512 -0.73 8.19 14.61
C LYS A 512 -0.18 9.24 15.56
N ARG A 513 -0.93 9.52 16.62
CA ARG A 513 -0.56 10.40 17.75
C ARG A 513 -0.04 11.78 17.35
N ALA A 514 -0.74 12.44 16.43
CA ALA A 514 -0.39 13.82 16.05
C ALA A 514 -0.33 14.80 17.23
N HIS A 515 -1.02 14.48 18.33
CA HIS A 515 -1.05 15.26 19.57
C HIS A 515 0.23 15.12 20.42
N LEU A 516 1.08 14.15 20.16
CA LEU A 516 2.18 13.77 21.04
C LEU A 516 3.14 14.93 21.31
N LEU A 517 3.49 15.69 20.29
CA LEU A 517 4.34 16.88 20.41
C LEU A 517 3.77 17.96 21.36
N PHE A 518 2.46 17.96 21.58
CA PHE A 518 1.74 18.97 22.38
C PHE A 518 1.42 18.49 23.81
N THR A 519 2.07 17.43 24.26
CA THR A 519 1.88 16.87 25.61
C THR A 519 2.40 17.83 26.69
N ASP A 520 3.51 18.52 26.41
CA ASP A 520 4.09 19.55 27.27
C ASP A 520 4.29 20.85 26.47
N LEU A 521 3.29 21.73 26.49
CA LEU A 521 3.32 22.99 25.74
C LEU A 521 4.33 24.00 26.27
N GLU A 522 4.64 23.97 27.54
CA GLU A 522 5.64 24.87 28.13
C GLU A 522 7.04 24.51 27.61
N ARG A 523 7.38 23.22 27.64
CA ARG A 523 8.67 22.73 27.16
C ARG A 523 8.78 22.96 25.63
N LEU A 524 7.73 22.66 24.88
CA LEU A 524 7.67 22.90 23.44
C LEU A 524 7.86 24.39 23.12
N SER A 525 7.20 25.30 23.88
CA SER A 525 7.36 26.75 23.71
C SER A 525 8.81 27.18 23.86
N LYS A 526 9.51 26.66 24.88
CA LYS A 526 10.94 26.96 25.08
C LYS A 526 11.81 26.50 23.92
N ILE A 527 11.49 25.32 23.34
CA ILE A 527 12.21 24.77 22.19
C ILE A 527 12.02 25.65 20.96
N VAL A 528 10.76 25.96 20.60
CA VAL A 528 10.46 26.69 19.35
C VAL A 528 10.76 28.19 19.39
N ASN A 529 10.91 28.75 20.60
CA ASN A 529 11.24 30.17 20.78
C ASN A 529 12.73 30.42 21.06
N ASN A 530 13.59 29.41 20.95
CA ASN A 530 15.03 29.59 21.08
C ASN A 530 15.59 30.35 19.86
N PRO A 531 16.11 31.59 20.02
CA PRO A 531 16.57 32.39 18.90
C PRO A 531 17.87 31.87 18.26
N GLU A 532 18.68 31.12 19.01
CA GLU A 532 19.95 30.54 18.53
C GLU A 532 19.73 29.25 17.75
N ARG A 533 18.62 28.56 18.01
CA ARG A 533 18.30 27.25 17.41
C ARG A 533 16.85 27.22 16.94
N PRO A 534 16.46 28.07 15.98
CA PRO A 534 15.07 28.14 15.53
C PRO A 534 14.62 26.83 14.89
N VAL A 535 13.47 26.33 15.34
CA VAL A 535 12.84 25.13 14.79
C VAL A 535 11.37 25.40 14.50
N LYS A 536 10.88 24.83 13.40
CA LYS A 536 9.49 24.93 12.96
C LYS A 536 8.95 23.56 12.66
N PHE A 537 7.69 23.35 13.04
CA PHE A 537 6.96 22.12 12.79
C PHE A 537 5.86 22.35 11.76
N ILE A 538 5.83 21.50 10.74
CA ILE A 538 4.79 21.52 9.70
C ILE A 538 3.90 20.31 9.90
N PHE A 539 2.61 20.55 10.07
CA PHE A 539 1.56 19.54 10.09
C PHE A 539 0.72 19.67 8.81
N SER A 540 0.41 18.55 8.21
CA SER A 540 -0.51 18.48 7.08
C SER A 540 -1.17 17.10 7.03
N GLY A 541 -2.41 17.04 6.61
CA GLY A 541 -3.12 15.77 6.48
C GLY A 541 -4.62 15.92 6.60
N LYS A 542 -5.31 14.88 6.19
CA LYS A 542 -6.76 14.77 6.19
C LYS A 542 -7.22 13.73 7.20
N ALA A 543 -8.34 13.99 7.88
CA ALA A 543 -9.07 12.96 8.61
C ALA A 543 -10.23 12.46 7.75
N HIS A 544 -10.57 11.18 7.85
CA HIS A 544 -11.75 10.66 7.17
C HIS A 544 -13.00 11.47 7.61
N PRO A 545 -13.93 11.79 6.69
CA PRO A 545 -15.13 12.58 7.05
C PRO A 545 -15.99 11.98 8.16
N ALA A 546 -15.93 10.66 8.37
CA ALA A 546 -16.59 9.96 9.47
C ALA A 546 -15.74 9.85 10.76
N ASP A 547 -14.45 10.26 10.73
CA ASP A 547 -13.53 10.19 11.87
C ASP A 547 -13.52 11.52 12.64
N GLY A 548 -14.47 11.67 13.57
CA GLY A 548 -14.57 12.86 14.41
C GLY A 548 -13.35 13.06 15.33
N ALA A 549 -12.71 11.98 15.78
CA ALA A 549 -11.51 12.06 16.62
C ALA A 549 -10.31 12.60 15.83
N GLY A 550 -10.10 12.12 14.61
CA GLY A 550 -9.04 12.63 13.72
C GLY A 550 -9.27 14.10 13.35
N GLN A 551 -10.52 14.50 13.07
CA GLN A 551 -10.89 15.90 12.83
C GLN A 551 -10.65 16.77 14.06
N GLY A 552 -10.93 16.26 15.25
CA GLY A 552 -10.65 16.95 16.52
C GLY A 552 -9.16 17.19 16.74
N LEU A 553 -8.28 16.27 16.32
CA LEU A 553 -6.83 16.46 16.37
C LEU A 553 -6.36 17.59 15.45
N ILE A 554 -6.91 17.65 14.22
CA ILE A 554 -6.62 18.76 13.28
C ILE A 554 -7.00 20.10 13.91
N LYS A 555 -8.23 20.18 14.45
CA LYS A 555 -8.72 21.40 15.11
C LYS A 555 -7.83 21.83 16.27
N LYS A 556 -7.45 20.89 17.13
CA LYS A 556 -6.57 21.18 18.28
C LYS A 556 -5.21 21.71 17.84
N ILE A 557 -4.60 21.11 16.82
CA ILE A 557 -3.29 21.58 16.32
C ILE A 557 -3.43 22.95 15.68
N PHE A 558 -4.50 23.19 14.92
CA PHE A 558 -4.78 24.50 14.35
C PHE A 558 -4.93 25.58 15.44
N GLU A 559 -5.72 25.33 16.49
CA GLU A 559 -5.88 26.22 17.62
C GLU A 559 -4.56 26.55 18.32
N ILE A 560 -3.71 25.55 18.53
CA ILE A 560 -2.36 25.74 19.11
C ILE A 560 -1.51 26.61 18.18
N SER A 561 -1.56 26.39 16.88
CA SER A 561 -0.78 27.16 15.89
C SER A 561 -1.12 28.66 15.88
N GLN A 562 -2.30 29.02 16.38
CA GLN A 562 -2.77 30.41 16.46
C GLN A 562 -2.33 31.14 17.72
N ARG A 563 -1.79 30.43 18.72
CA ARG A 563 -1.31 31.04 19.96
C ARG A 563 -0.07 31.90 19.72
N PRO A 564 0.10 33.03 20.42
CA PRO A 564 1.24 33.94 20.20
C PRO A 564 2.61 33.25 20.27
N GLU A 565 2.80 32.32 21.19
CA GLU A 565 4.05 31.60 21.38
C GLU A 565 4.37 30.60 20.27
N PHE A 566 3.35 30.15 19.51
CA PHE A 566 3.47 29.15 18.45
C PHE A 566 3.23 29.68 17.05
N LEU A 567 2.76 30.93 16.92
CA LEU A 567 2.46 31.50 15.60
C LEU A 567 3.71 31.54 14.71
N GLY A 568 3.61 30.96 13.52
CA GLY A 568 4.72 30.85 12.58
C GLY A 568 5.78 29.80 12.96
N LYS A 569 5.59 29.04 14.05
CA LYS A 569 6.48 27.96 14.52
C LYS A 569 5.80 26.60 14.46
N ILE A 570 4.51 26.55 14.76
CA ILE A 570 3.65 25.41 14.50
C ILE A 570 2.77 25.79 13.30
N ILE A 571 2.92 25.11 12.18
CA ILE A 571 2.31 25.48 10.91
C ILE A 571 1.41 24.32 10.47
N PHE A 572 0.12 24.58 10.21
CA PHE A 572 -0.78 23.63 9.60
C PHE A 572 -1.02 23.99 8.13
N LEU A 573 -0.73 23.06 7.22
CA LEU A 573 -1.00 23.20 5.78
C LEU A 573 -2.21 22.37 5.38
N GLU A 574 -3.21 23.03 4.78
CA GLU A 574 -4.42 22.39 4.30
C GLU A 574 -4.18 21.57 3.03
N ASP A 575 -5.07 20.63 2.80
CA ASP A 575 -5.22 19.86 1.56
C ASP A 575 -3.98 19.07 1.15
N TYR A 576 -3.54 18.17 2.04
CA TYR A 576 -2.44 17.27 1.79
C TYR A 576 -2.74 16.37 0.59
N ASP A 577 -1.97 16.53 -0.48
CA ASP A 577 -2.04 15.76 -1.72
C ASP A 577 -0.64 15.34 -2.19
N MET A 578 -0.53 14.67 -3.34
CA MET A 578 0.77 14.23 -3.87
C MET A 578 1.71 15.39 -4.22
N GLN A 579 1.19 16.52 -4.67
CA GLN A 579 2.00 17.68 -5.02
C GLN A 579 2.63 18.29 -3.76
N LEU A 580 1.82 18.51 -2.72
CA LEU A 580 2.32 18.99 -1.43
C LEU A 580 3.24 17.96 -0.77
N ALA A 581 2.90 16.68 -0.85
CA ALA A 581 3.74 15.60 -0.30
C ALA A 581 5.15 15.62 -0.90
N ARG A 582 5.30 15.74 -2.21
CA ARG A 582 6.62 15.82 -2.86
C ARG A 582 7.44 17.01 -2.38
N ARG A 583 6.81 18.16 -2.16
CA ARG A 583 7.48 19.36 -1.62
C ARG A 583 7.93 19.17 -0.18
N LEU A 584 7.11 18.53 0.63
CA LEU A 584 7.39 18.30 2.05
C LEU A 584 8.46 17.25 2.26
N VAL A 585 8.37 16.07 1.60
CA VAL A 585 9.38 14.99 1.75
C VAL A 585 10.76 15.36 1.20
N SER A 586 10.85 16.41 0.39
CA SER A 586 12.13 16.92 -0.11
C SER A 586 12.59 18.23 0.53
N GLY A 587 11.68 19.00 1.14
CA GLY A 587 11.97 20.35 1.61
C GLY A 587 12.21 20.49 3.11
N VAL A 588 11.62 19.65 3.96
CA VAL A 588 11.89 19.63 5.41
C VAL A 588 13.25 19.03 5.72
N ASP A 589 13.76 19.23 6.91
CA ASP A 589 15.03 18.64 7.36
C ASP A 589 14.84 17.30 8.04
N ILE A 590 13.74 17.17 8.79
CA ILE A 590 13.38 15.95 9.50
C ILE A 590 11.96 15.54 9.13
N TRP A 591 11.76 14.25 8.94
CA TRP A 591 10.47 13.62 8.81
C TRP A 591 10.12 12.87 10.09
N MET A 592 9.03 13.29 10.75
CA MET A 592 8.66 12.76 12.06
C MET A 592 7.44 11.84 11.98
N ASN A 593 7.52 10.68 12.62
CA ASN A 593 6.44 9.71 12.75
C ASN A 593 6.34 9.21 14.20
N THR A 594 5.14 9.29 14.76
CA THR A 594 4.88 8.94 16.16
C THR A 594 3.74 7.95 16.36
N PRO A 595 3.67 6.85 15.59
CA PRO A 595 2.57 5.90 15.72
C PRO A 595 2.59 5.18 17.07
N THR A 596 1.44 4.63 17.47
CA THR A 596 1.35 3.67 18.57
C THR A 596 1.80 2.31 18.05
N ARG A 597 2.96 1.83 18.50
CA ARG A 597 3.48 0.51 18.12
C ARG A 597 2.56 -0.63 18.63
N PRO A 598 2.23 -1.65 17.84
CA PRO A 598 2.68 -1.96 16.47
C PRO A 598 1.64 -1.61 15.38
N LEU A 599 0.94 -0.50 15.50
CA LEU A 599 -0.21 -0.16 14.66
C LEU A 599 0.14 0.47 13.31
N GLU A 600 1.40 0.84 13.06
CA GLU A 600 1.86 1.24 11.73
C GLU A 600 2.33 -0.01 10.97
N ALA A 601 1.55 -0.43 9.99
CA ALA A 601 1.87 -1.65 9.23
C ALA A 601 3.20 -1.52 8.47
N SER A 602 3.44 -0.41 7.79
CA SER A 602 4.71 -0.10 7.16
C SER A 602 5.07 1.37 7.35
N GLY A 603 4.27 2.29 6.81
CA GLY A 603 4.67 3.65 6.57
C GLY A 603 5.62 3.73 5.37
N THR A 604 5.44 4.71 4.50
CA THR A 604 6.29 4.90 3.31
C THR A 604 6.78 6.34 3.17
N SER A 605 6.21 7.25 3.95
CA SER A 605 6.56 8.67 3.84
C SER A 605 8.00 8.98 4.29
N GLY A 606 8.48 8.28 5.32
CA GLY A 606 9.88 8.37 5.75
C GLY A 606 10.85 7.85 4.69
N GLU A 607 10.50 6.79 3.97
CA GLU A 607 11.29 6.25 2.86
C GLU A 607 11.44 7.27 1.71
N LYS A 608 10.37 8.01 1.40
CA LYS A 608 10.41 9.11 0.43
C LYS A 608 11.35 10.23 0.87
N ALA A 609 11.33 10.54 2.16
CA ALA A 609 12.18 11.55 2.77
C ALA A 609 13.66 11.17 2.68
N GLU A 610 14.00 9.91 2.98
CA GLU A 610 15.38 9.40 2.92
C GLU A 610 16.04 9.64 1.56
N MET A 611 15.33 9.44 0.46
CA MET A 611 15.83 9.63 -0.91
C MET A 611 16.16 11.10 -1.24
N ASN A 612 15.67 12.04 -0.42
CA ASN A 612 15.85 13.47 -0.55
C ASN A 612 16.79 14.07 0.52
N GLY A 613 17.53 13.24 1.23
CA GLY A 613 18.39 13.72 2.31
C GLY A 613 17.63 14.34 3.49
N VAL A 614 16.37 14.01 3.65
CA VAL A 614 15.55 14.35 4.81
C VAL A 614 15.69 13.21 5.82
N VAL A 615 16.08 13.53 7.04
CA VAL A 615 16.41 12.55 8.07
C VAL A 615 15.15 12.10 8.80
N ASN A 616 15.02 10.80 9.08
CA ASN A 616 13.85 10.24 9.74
C ASN A 616 13.99 10.27 11.27
N LEU A 617 12.94 10.70 11.95
CA LEU A 617 12.74 10.63 13.40
C LEU A 617 11.43 9.91 13.67
N SER A 618 11.48 8.70 14.19
CA SER A 618 10.28 7.89 14.35
C SER A 618 10.33 6.96 15.54
N VAL A 619 9.15 6.61 16.03
CA VAL A 619 8.95 5.40 16.83
C VAL A 619 9.41 4.20 16.01
N LEU A 620 10.01 3.20 16.65
CA LEU A 620 10.38 1.93 16.01
C LEU A 620 9.11 1.11 15.73
N ASP A 621 8.45 1.45 14.63
CA ASP A 621 7.26 0.79 14.13
C ASP A 621 7.31 0.71 12.60
N GLY A 622 6.56 -0.20 12.01
CA GLY A 622 6.54 -0.41 10.56
C GLY A 622 7.94 -0.64 9.99
N TRP A 623 8.24 0.04 8.87
CA TRP A 623 9.53 -0.10 8.17
C TRP A 623 10.75 0.36 9.01
N TRP A 624 10.55 1.30 9.96
CA TRP A 624 11.65 1.86 10.74
C TRP A 624 12.27 0.86 11.71
N VAL A 625 11.54 -0.20 12.09
CA VAL A 625 12.11 -1.30 12.90
C VAL A 625 13.30 -1.95 12.21
N GLU A 626 13.21 -2.12 10.90
CA GLU A 626 14.28 -2.73 10.08
C GLU A 626 15.15 -1.68 9.38
N GLY A 627 14.64 -0.45 9.17
CA GLY A 627 15.35 0.62 8.47
C GLY A 627 16.30 1.44 9.32
N TYR A 628 16.05 1.54 10.64
CA TYR A 628 16.86 2.36 11.52
C TYR A 628 18.34 1.93 11.55
N ARG A 629 19.21 2.92 11.38
CA ARG A 629 20.66 2.77 11.54
C ARG A 629 21.16 3.90 12.44
N GLU A 630 22.02 3.58 13.41
CA GLU A 630 22.65 4.60 14.25
C GLU A 630 23.51 5.54 13.41
N GLY A 631 23.37 6.85 13.65
CA GLY A 631 24.06 7.88 12.85
C GLY A 631 23.46 8.17 11.49
N ALA A 632 22.29 7.57 11.14
CA ALA A 632 21.56 7.80 9.90
C ALA A 632 20.12 8.30 10.13
N GLY A 633 19.75 8.56 11.37
CA GLY A 633 18.43 9.03 11.78
C GLY A 633 18.24 8.84 13.28
N TRP A 634 17.05 9.13 13.76
CA TRP A 634 16.69 8.99 15.16
C TRP A 634 15.48 8.08 15.36
N ALA A 635 15.55 7.31 16.43
CA ALA A 635 14.47 6.42 16.84
C ALA A 635 14.17 6.62 18.33
N LEU A 636 12.90 6.47 18.68
CA LEU A 636 12.50 6.21 20.05
C LEU A 636 12.82 4.73 20.30
N LYS A 637 13.99 4.46 20.85
CA LYS A 637 14.62 3.11 20.93
C LYS A 637 13.91 2.13 21.87
N GLN A 638 12.95 2.61 22.65
CA GLN A 638 12.29 1.78 23.63
C GLN A 638 11.10 1.04 23.00
N GLU A 639 11.00 -0.23 23.31
CA GLU A 639 9.76 -0.98 23.16
C GLU A 639 8.67 -0.36 24.03
N ARG A 640 7.41 -0.76 23.81
CA ARG A 640 6.32 -0.29 24.66
C ARG A 640 6.61 -0.62 26.12
N THR A 641 6.79 0.43 26.95
CA THR A 641 7.15 0.31 28.35
C THR A 641 5.92 0.21 29.25
N TYR A 642 4.85 0.95 28.89
CA TYR A 642 3.65 1.06 29.70
C TYR A 642 2.44 0.44 28.98
N GLN A 643 1.63 -0.31 29.72
CA GLN A 643 0.31 -0.76 29.23
C GLN A 643 -0.67 0.42 29.14
N ASN A 644 -0.56 1.39 30.08
CA ASN A 644 -1.34 2.62 30.02
C ASN A 644 -0.84 3.53 28.92
N GLN A 645 -1.71 3.84 27.96
CA GLN A 645 -1.36 4.65 26.78
C GLN A 645 -0.95 6.08 27.15
N GLY A 646 -1.57 6.68 28.17
CA GLY A 646 -1.22 8.02 28.62
C GLY A 646 0.19 8.12 29.19
N TYR A 647 0.64 7.12 29.94
CA TYR A 647 2.02 7.06 30.44
C TYR A 647 3.01 6.81 29.29
N GLN A 648 2.63 5.97 28.32
CA GLN A 648 3.46 5.75 27.15
C GLN A 648 3.62 7.03 26.32
N ASP A 649 2.53 7.79 26.14
CA ASP A 649 2.54 9.07 25.44
C ASP A 649 3.43 10.10 26.14
N GLN A 650 3.37 10.17 27.47
CA GLN A 650 4.25 11.06 28.26
C GLN A 650 5.72 10.70 28.07
N LEU A 651 6.06 9.41 28.12
CA LEU A 651 7.43 8.94 27.93
C LEU A 651 7.94 9.25 26.52
N ASP A 652 7.15 8.94 25.51
CA ASP A 652 7.52 9.14 24.11
C ASP A 652 7.66 10.63 23.79
N ALA A 653 6.75 11.47 24.27
CA ALA A 653 6.86 12.93 24.13
C ALA A 653 8.12 13.48 24.79
N ALA A 654 8.40 13.07 26.03
CA ALA A 654 9.61 13.49 26.75
C ALA A 654 10.89 13.04 26.02
N THR A 655 10.87 11.87 25.40
CA THR A 655 11.98 11.36 24.60
C THR A 655 12.20 12.22 23.34
N ILE A 656 11.12 12.60 22.64
CA ILE A 656 11.21 13.50 21.48
C ILE A 656 11.80 14.85 21.87
N TYR A 657 11.33 15.46 22.97
CA TYR A 657 11.88 16.73 23.42
C TYR A 657 13.35 16.61 23.79
N SER A 658 13.73 15.53 24.47
CA SER A 658 15.13 15.28 24.85
C SER A 658 16.04 15.10 23.63
N LEU A 659 15.59 14.36 22.61
CA LEU A 659 16.33 14.23 21.36
C LEU A 659 16.49 15.57 20.65
N LEU A 660 15.45 16.39 20.62
CA LEU A 660 15.52 17.74 20.03
C LEU A 660 16.52 18.63 20.77
N GLU A 661 16.40 18.70 22.09
CA GLU A 661 17.21 19.60 22.94
C GLU A 661 18.69 19.19 22.98
N ASN A 662 18.98 17.90 23.09
CA ASN A 662 20.31 17.39 23.42
C ASN A 662 21.10 16.82 22.24
N GLU A 663 20.43 16.41 21.16
CA GLU A 663 21.08 15.78 20.02
C GLU A 663 20.83 16.52 18.70
N ILE A 664 19.56 16.67 18.29
CA ILE A 664 19.19 17.11 16.95
C ILE A 664 19.54 18.59 16.72
N LEU A 665 19.03 19.47 17.57
CA LEU A 665 19.27 20.91 17.43
C LEU A 665 20.76 21.27 17.64
N PRO A 666 21.46 20.74 18.65
CA PRO A 666 22.90 20.94 18.78
C PRO A 666 23.68 20.48 17.55
N LEU A 667 23.38 19.32 17.00
CA LEU A 667 24.04 18.80 15.82
C LEU A 667 23.81 19.68 14.59
N TYR A 668 22.55 20.04 14.32
CA TYR A 668 22.17 20.86 13.15
C TYR A 668 22.79 22.25 13.19
N TYR A 669 22.88 22.89 14.37
CA TYR A 669 23.39 24.24 14.53
C TYR A 669 24.89 24.31 14.86
N ASN A 670 25.60 23.19 14.93
CA ASN A 670 27.06 23.16 15.03
C ASN A 670 27.70 23.47 13.65
N ARG A 671 27.76 24.75 13.30
CA ARG A 671 28.18 25.23 11.99
C ARG A 671 29.71 25.37 11.92
N ASN A 672 30.29 24.92 10.82
CA ASN A 672 31.69 25.19 10.48
C ASN A 672 31.85 26.60 9.87
N GLU A 673 33.08 26.95 9.49
CA GLU A 673 33.40 28.25 8.87
C GLU A 673 32.66 28.50 7.54
N GLN A 674 32.24 27.45 6.85
CA GLN A 674 31.45 27.51 5.60
C GLN A 674 29.95 27.65 5.85
N GLY A 675 29.52 27.61 7.10
CA GLY A 675 28.13 27.86 7.50
C GLY A 675 27.21 26.63 7.46
N PHE A 676 27.77 25.39 7.40
CA PHE A 676 26.98 24.15 7.47
C PHE A 676 27.50 23.20 8.56
N SER A 677 26.66 22.27 9.00
CA SER A 677 27.02 21.23 9.97
C SER A 677 27.57 19.98 9.27
N GLU A 678 28.84 19.69 9.49
CA GLU A 678 29.49 18.47 8.99
C GLU A 678 28.85 17.19 9.57
N GLY A 679 28.49 17.22 10.85
CA GLY A 679 27.80 16.12 11.50
C GLY A 679 26.40 15.87 10.90
N TRP A 680 25.69 16.93 10.55
CA TRP A 680 24.40 16.82 9.88
C TRP A 680 24.55 16.23 8.48
N ILE A 681 25.51 16.71 7.71
CA ILE A 681 25.80 16.19 6.36
C ILE A 681 26.20 14.71 6.44
N LYS A 682 26.99 14.32 7.42
CA LYS A 682 27.35 12.91 7.65
C LYS A 682 26.11 12.04 7.90
N THR A 683 25.16 12.53 8.70
CA THR A 683 23.90 11.83 8.95
C THR A 683 23.11 11.66 7.66
N ILE A 684 23.00 12.71 6.83
CA ILE A 684 22.35 12.64 5.51
C ILE A 684 23.02 11.60 4.61
N LYS A 685 24.34 11.63 4.50
CA LYS A 685 25.08 10.67 3.67
C LYS A 685 24.89 9.23 4.15
N ASN A 686 24.95 8.99 5.46
CA ASN A 686 24.68 7.68 6.04
C ASN A 686 23.26 7.19 5.70
N SER A 687 22.27 8.06 5.85
CA SER A 687 20.87 7.76 5.52
C SER A 687 20.72 7.36 4.05
N ILE A 688 21.25 8.16 3.13
CA ILE A 688 21.18 7.86 1.69
C ILE A 688 21.95 6.59 1.34
N ALA A 689 23.14 6.39 1.92
CA ALA A 689 23.98 5.24 1.59
C ALA A 689 23.43 3.91 2.09
N THR A 690 22.91 3.87 3.32
CA THR A 690 22.65 2.61 4.04
C THR A 690 21.17 2.31 4.25
N ILE A 691 20.29 3.28 4.01
CA ILE A 691 18.84 3.10 4.20
C ILE A 691 18.12 3.16 2.85
N ALA A 692 18.27 4.23 2.09
CA ALA A 692 17.49 4.48 0.87
C ALA A 692 17.48 3.31 -0.14
N PRO A 693 18.59 2.57 -0.40
CA PRO A 693 18.59 1.45 -1.34
C PRO A 693 17.63 0.32 -1.01
N HIS A 694 17.36 0.12 0.28
CA HIS A 694 16.53 -0.98 0.77
C HIS A 694 15.01 -0.69 0.65
N TYR A 695 14.62 0.56 0.37
CA TYR A 695 13.23 0.98 0.38
C TYR A 695 12.78 1.59 -0.95
N THR A 696 13.39 1.19 -2.05
CA THR A 696 12.91 1.51 -3.40
C THR A 696 11.79 0.56 -3.82
N MET A 697 10.89 1.03 -4.65
CA MET A 697 9.83 0.19 -5.23
C MET A 697 10.42 -0.90 -6.15
N LYS A 698 11.56 -0.67 -6.76
CA LYS A 698 12.30 -1.67 -7.54
C LYS A 698 12.65 -2.89 -6.67
N ARG A 699 13.21 -2.68 -5.49
CA ARG A 699 13.50 -3.74 -4.53
C ARG A 699 12.21 -4.46 -4.13
N GLN A 700 11.13 -3.73 -3.82
CA GLN A 700 9.85 -4.33 -3.45
C GLN A 700 9.28 -5.20 -4.57
N LEU A 701 9.29 -4.72 -5.82
CA LEU A 701 8.81 -5.48 -6.97
C LEU A 701 9.62 -6.77 -7.15
N ASP A 702 10.93 -6.68 -7.07
CA ASP A 702 11.82 -7.84 -7.20
C ASP A 702 11.56 -8.86 -6.08
N ASP A 703 11.37 -8.41 -4.83
CA ASP A 703 11.03 -9.28 -3.70
C ASP A 703 9.70 -10.04 -3.93
N TYR A 704 8.68 -9.39 -4.51
CA TYR A 704 7.43 -10.08 -4.85
C TYR A 704 7.65 -11.17 -5.91
N TYR A 705 8.46 -10.92 -6.92
CA TYR A 705 8.81 -11.94 -7.92
C TYR A 705 9.59 -13.10 -7.31
N ASP A 706 10.61 -12.81 -6.50
CA ASP A 706 11.50 -13.82 -5.93
C ASP A 706 10.82 -14.65 -4.84
N LYS A 707 10.04 -14.02 -3.98
CA LYS A 707 9.36 -14.69 -2.87
C LYS A 707 8.10 -15.42 -3.30
N PHE A 708 7.29 -14.84 -4.18
CA PHE A 708 5.93 -15.29 -4.46
C PHE A 708 5.66 -15.57 -5.93
N TYR A 709 5.57 -14.56 -6.79
CA TYR A 709 5.04 -14.72 -8.15
C TYR A 709 5.69 -15.82 -8.96
N SER A 710 7.03 -15.92 -8.95
CA SER A 710 7.74 -16.94 -9.74
C SER A 710 7.48 -18.34 -9.21
N LYS A 711 7.38 -18.50 -7.89
CA LYS A 711 7.10 -19.80 -7.24
C LYS A 711 5.65 -20.23 -7.48
N GLU A 712 4.71 -19.32 -7.31
CA GLU A 712 3.29 -19.57 -7.56
C GLU A 712 3.06 -19.95 -9.02
N ALA A 713 3.62 -19.21 -9.98
CA ALA A 713 3.50 -19.53 -11.41
C ALA A 713 4.06 -20.90 -11.74
N ALA A 714 5.19 -21.29 -11.16
CA ALA A 714 5.78 -22.61 -11.33
C ALA A 714 4.89 -23.71 -10.75
N ASN A 715 4.35 -23.49 -9.53
CA ASN A 715 3.43 -24.44 -8.89
C ASN A 715 2.11 -24.56 -9.68
N PHE A 716 1.54 -23.45 -10.11
CA PHE A 716 0.34 -23.46 -10.96
C PHE A 716 0.54 -24.28 -12.25
N LYS A 717 1.67 -24.05 -12.95
CA LYS A 717 2.00 -24.83 -14.17
C LYS A 717 2.07 -26.32 -13.90
N LYS A 718 2.65 -26.71 -12.75
CA LYS A 718 2.72 -28.10 -12.31
C LYS A 718 1.32 -28.69 -12.08
N LEU A 719 0.45 -27.98 -11.37
CA LEU A 719 -0.92 -28.42 -11.08
C LEU A 719 -1.81 -28.48 -12.32
N ALA A 720 -1.69 -27.48 -13.21
CA ALA A 720 -2.51 -27.37 -14.42
C ALA A 720 -2.07 -28.29 -15.58
N ALA A 721 -0.88 -28.89 -15.47
CA ALA A 721 -0.37 -29.76 -16.55
C ALA A 721 -1.28 -30.99 -16.76
N ASN A 722 -1.29 -31.49 -18.01
CA ASN A 722 -2.03 -32.69 -18.39
C ASN A 722 -3.53 -32.66 -18.00
N ASN A 723 -4.20 -31.56 -18.38
CA ASN A 723 -5.61 -31.33 -18.06
C ASN A 723 -5.91 -31.32 -16.56
N ASN A 724 -5.11 -30.58 -15.81
CA ASN A 724 -5.23 -30.39 -14.36
C ASN A 724 -5.09 -31.69 -13.55
N ARG A 725 -4.34 -32.64 -14.06
CA ARG A 725 -4.24 -33.97 -13.43
C ARG A 725 -3.81 -33.89 -11.96
N LEU A 726 -2.73 -33.17 -11.67
CA LEU A 726 -2.22 -33.09 -10.31
C LEU A 726 -3.17 -32.35 -9.36
N ALA A 727 -3.83 -31.29 -9.84
CA ALA A 727 -4.86 -30.58 -9.07
C ALA A 727 -6.01 -31.52 -8.68
N LYS A 728 -6.47 -32.36 -9.63
CA LYS A 728 -7.50 -33.37 -9.39
C LYS A 728 -7.06 -34.44 -8.39
N GLU A 729 -5.84 -34.95 -8.56
CA GLU A 729 -5.25 -35.95 -7.65
C GLU A 729 -5.11 -35.39 -6.22
N LEU A 730 -4.66 -34.13 -6.08
CA LEU A 730 -4.50 -33.48 -4.79
C LEU A 730 -5.86 -33.21 -4.12
N ALA A 731 -6.86 -32.73 -4.86
CA ALA A 731 -8.22 -32.55 -4.36
C ALA A 731 -8.82 -33.87 -3.87
N ALA A 732 -8.73 -34.93 -4.66
CA ALA A 732 -9.21 -36.26 -4.28
C ALA A 732 -8.48 -36.83 -3.06
N TRP A 733 -7.18 -36.60 -2.95
CA TRP A 733 -6.40 -36.98 -1.77
C TRP A 733 -6.88 -36.22 -0.51
N LYS A 734 -7.10 -34.92 -0.59
CA LYS A 734 -7.63 -34.09 0.52
C LYS A 734 -9.01 -34.59 0.96
N GLU A 735 -9.91 -34.89 0.04
CA GLU A 735 -11.23 -35.45 0.33
C GLU A 735 -11.11 -36.79 1.05
N THR A 736 -10.29 -37.71 0.55
CA THR A 736 -10.07 -39.03 1.16
C THR A 736 -9.49 -38.92 2.57
N VAL A 737 -8.52 -38.06 2.78
CA VAL A 737 -7.93 -37.83 4.10
C VAL A 737 -8.96 -37.22 5.06
N ALA A 738 -9.71 -36.23 4.62
CA ALA A 738 -10.75 -35.59 5.45
C ALA A 738 -11.80 -36.60 5.94
N GLU A 739 -12.29 -37.46 5.03
CA GLU A 739 -13.27 -38.51 5.37
C GLU A 739 -12.76 -39.49 6.42
N ARG A 740 -11.47 -39.79 6.42
CA ARG A 740 -10.88 -40.82 7.28
C ARG A 740 -10.10 -40.28 8.47
N TRP A 741 -9.89 -38.99 8.57
CA TRP A 741 -9.02 -38.35 9.55
C TRP A 741 -9.38 -38.72 11.00
N ASP A 742 -10.66 -38.66 11.32
CA ASP A 742 -11.13 -38.95 12.69
C ASP A 742 -11.03 -40.44 13.08
N ALA A 743 -11.01 -41.29 12.09
CA ALA A 743 -10.87 -42.74 12.29
C ALA A 743 -9.42 -43.20 12.57
N ILE A 744 -8.42 -42.36 12.28
CA ILE A 744 -7.00 -42.65 12.53
C ILE A 744 -6.77 -42.85 14.04
N ARG A 745 -6.06 -43.92 14.42
CA ARG A 745 -5.85 -44.29 15.81
C ARG A 745 -4.40 -44.59 16.13
N VAL A 746 -4.01 -44.23 17.35
CA VAL A 746 -2.77 -44.72 17.96
C VAL A 746 -2.99 -46.15 18.42
N VAL A 747 -2.26 -47.10 17.84
CA VAL A 747 -2.31 -48.52 18.19
C VAL A 747 -1.46 -48.81 19.42
N SER A 748 -0.26 -48.24 19.47
CA SER A 748 0.64 -48.27 20.60
C SER A 748 1.58 -47.07 20.59
N LYS A 749 2.05 -46.70 21.79
CA LYS A 749 3.07 -45.65 21.95
C LYS A 749 4.07 -46.01 23.04
N ASP A 750 5.30 -45.55 22.84
CA ASP A 750 6.32 -45.47 23.87
C ASP A 750 6.86 -44.04 23.88
N ASP A 751 6.35 -43.25 24.80
CA ASP A 751 6.70 -41.84 25.02
C ASP A 751 7.11 -41.63 26.51
N SER A 752 7.49 -42.68 27.20
CA SER A 752 7.89 -42.65 28.61
C SER A 752 9.00 -41.64 28.90
N ALA A 753 9.87 -41.40 27.94
CA ALA A 753 10.96 -40.44 28.03
C ALA A 753 10.49 -38.95 28.16
N LEU A 754 9.25 -38.64 27.78
CA LEU A 754 8.69 -37.31 27.96
C LEU A 754 8.36 -36.96 29.41
N SER A 755 8.24 -37.97 30.29
CA SER A 755 7.95 -37.77 31.71
C SER A 755 9.21 -37.45 32.53
N ALA A 756 10.40 -37.92 32.08
CA ALA A 756 11.68 -37.67 32.75
C ALA A 756 12.83 -37.92 31.78
N ALA A 757 13.59 -36.88 31.44
CA ALA A 757 14.77 -36.98 30.61
C ALA A 757 15.95 -36.24 31.24
N GLU A 758 17.16 -36.70 30.96
CA GLU A 758 18.41 -36.13 31.45
C GLU A 758 19.19 -35.51 30.27
N THR A 759 19.83 -34.40 30.52
CA THR A 759 20.70 -33.76 29.49
C THR A 759 21.84 -34.66 29.08
N GLY A 760 22.15 -34.70 27.77
CA GLY A 760 23.24 -35.47 27.20
C GLY A 760 22.94 -36.98 27.10
N LYS A 761 21.68 -37.39 27.27
CA LYS A 761 21.23 -38.75 26.97
C LYS A 761 20.29 -38.74 25.79
N GLU A 762 20.49 -39.74 24.92
CA GLU A 762 19.59 -39.93 23.76
C GLU A 762 18.38 -40.78 24.18
N TYR A 763 17.20 -40.34 23.74
CA TYR A 763 15.93 -41.00 23.96
C TYR A 763 15.23 -41.23 22.63
N THR A 764 14.53 -42.35 22.50
CA THR A 764 13.71 -42.69 21.33
C THR A 764 12.25 -42.74 21.72
N LEU A 765 11.42 -42.00 21.01
CA LEU A 765 9.97 -42.10 21.08
C LEU A 765 9.47 -42.95 19.92
N ARG A 766 8.46 -43.79 20.18
CA ARG A 766 7.88 -44.67 19.18
C ARG A 766 6.35 -44.63 19.22
N TYR A 767 5.75 -44.46 18.06
CA TYR A 767 4.30 -44.50 17.86
C TYR A 767 3.94 -45.45 16.73
N VAL A 768 2.89 -46.24 16.94
CA VAL A 768 2.29 -47.07 15.89
C VAL A 768 0.90 -46.52 15.59
N ILE A 769 0.70 -46.11 14.37
CA ILE A 769 -0.53 -45.44 13.91
C ILE A 769 -1.23 -46.32 12.88
N ASP A 770 -2.50 -46.61 13.11
CA ASP A 770 -3.40 -47.21 12.12
C ASP A 770 -3.96 -46.08 11.25
N GLU A 771 -3.42 -45.95 10.03
CA GLU A 771 -3.80 -44.88 9.11
C GLU A 771 -5.11 -45.12 8.35
N GLN A 772 -5.85 -46.18 8.66
CA GLN A 772 -7.14 -46.49 8.02
C GLN A 772 -7.08 -46.56 6.50
N GLY A 773 -5.97 -47.03 5.95
CA GLY A 773 -5.75 -47.22 4.51
C GLY A 773 -5.38 -45.97 3.75
N LEU A 774 -4.91 -44.92 4.38
CA LEU A 774 -4.46 -43.67 3.75
C LEU A 774 -3.09 -43.76 3.07
N ASN A 775 -2.34 -44.87 3.31
CA ASN A 775 -1.08 -45.16 2.60
C ASN A 775 0.02 -44.07 2.72
N ASP A 776 0.52 -43.87 3.94
CA ASP A 776 1.59 -42.89 4.23
C ASP A 776 1.16 -41.42 4.03
N ALA A 777 -0.08 -41.13 4.39
CA ALA A 777 -0.62 -39.77 4.32
C ALA A 777 -0.46 -38.99 5.64
N VAL A 778 0.21 -39.53 6.64
CA VAL A 778 0.32 -38.98 7.99
C VAL A 778 1.77 -38.68 8.33
N GLY A 779 2.04 -37.54 8.92
CA GLY A 779 3.29 -37.18 9.57
C GLY A 779 3.10 -37.01 11.08
N LEU A 780 4.14 -37.31 11.84
CA LEU A 780 4.21 -37.04 13.28
C LEU A 780 5.38 -36.12 13.59
N GLU A 781 5.19 -35.26 14.57
CA GLU A 781 6.26 -34.40 15.10
C GLU A 781 6.11 -34.19 16.61
N LEU A 782 7.22 -34.19 17.32
CA LEU A 782 7.29 -33.80 18.73
C LEU A 782 7.41 -32.24 18.76
N ILE A 783 6.47 -31.61 19.42
CA ILE A 783 6.50 -30.16 19.69
C ILE A 783 6.79 -29.98 21.18
N SER A 784 7.83 -29.21 21.48
CA SER A 784 8.11 -28.77 22.84
C SER A 784 7.97 -27.24 22.89
N ILE A 785 7.21 -26.76 23.88
CA ILE A 785 6.92 -25.34 24.06
C ILE A 785 7.46 -24.85 25.40
N LYS A 786 7.71 -23.52 25.41
CA LYS A 786 8.07 -22.81 26.63
C LYS A 786 7.16 -21.59 26.77
N THR A 787 6.61 -21.41 27.95
CA THR A 787 5.77 -20.28 28.28
C THR A 787 6.66 -19.08 28.64
N ASP A 788 6.46 -17.95 27.98
CA ASP A 788 7.18 -16.71 28.25
C ASP A 788 6.67 -15.99 29.54
N LYS A 789 7.29 -14.86 29.87
CA LYS A 789 6.92 -14.04 31.04
C LYS A 789 5.50 -13.42 30.95
N ASN A 790 4.91 -13.39 29.76
CA ASN A 790 3.56 -12.86 29.54
C ASN A 790 2.49 -13.97 29.57
N GLY A 791 2.92 -15.24 29.73
CA GLY A 791 2.04 -16.39 29.70
C GLY A 791 1.76 -16.95 28.31
N GLU A 792 2.48 -16.49 27.28
CA GLU A 792 2.35 -16.98 25.92
C GLU A 792 3.26 -18.20 25.70
N ASP A 793 2.71 -19.22 25.05
CA ASP A 793 3.44 -20.43 24.70
C ASP A 793 4.13 -20.26 23.34
N HIS A 794 5.43 -20.54 23.31
CA HIS A 794 6.27 -20.49 22.12
C HIS A 794 6.94 -21.83 21.86
N ILE A 795 7.10 -22.18 20.58
CA ILE A 795 7.83 -23.39 20.22
C ILE A 795 9.30 -23.24 20.64
N PHE A 796 9.73 -24.15 21.52
CA PHE A 796 11.12 -24.28 21.92
C PHE A 796 11.89 -25.20 20.97
N SER A 797 11.29 -26.37 20.64
CA SER A 797 11.88 -27.29 19.68
C SER A 797 10.80 -28.04 18.91
N LYS A 798 11.15 -28.45 17.71
CA LYS A 798 10.29 -29.27 16.84
C LYS A 798 11.12 -30.38 16.23
N ARG A 799 10.61 -31.61 16.29
CA ARG A 799 11.32 -32.78 15.78
C ARG A 799 10.37 -33.75 15.09
N GLU A 800 10.62 -33.97 13.82
CA GLU A 800 9.84 -34.94 13.01
C GLU A 800 10.17 -36.38 13.35
N PHE A 801 9.14 -37.23 13.34
CA PHE A 801 9.31 -38.67 13.38
C PHE A 801 9.60 -39.22 11.99
N LYS A 802 10.40 -40.27 11.94
CA LYS A 802 10.64 -41.04 10.73
C LYS A 802 9.80 -42.28 10.73
N MET A 803 9.18 -42.63 9.63
CA MET A 803 8.51 -43.90 9.42
C MET A 803 9.58 -44.97 9.27
N VAL A 804 9.59 -45.97 10.17
CA VAL A 804 10.60 -47.03 10.27
C VAL A 804 10.05 -48.41 9.96
N GLY A 805 8.72 -48.59 9.88
CA GLY A 805 8.10 -49.86 9.56
C GLY A 805 6.63 -49.73 9.21
N ARG A 806 6.13 -50.72 8.50
CA ARG A 806 4.72 -50.86 8.14
C ARG A 806 4.25 -52.30 8.25
N GLU A 807 3.12 -52.51 8.87
CA GLU A 807 2.43 -53.80 8.94
C GLU A 807 0.92 -53.61 8.68
N GLY A 808 0.48 -53.90 7.45
CA GLY A 808 -0.87 -53.58 6.98
C GLY A 808 -1.15 -52.09 6.96
N ASN A 809 -2.12 -51.63 7.74
CA ASN A 809 -2.48 -50.22 7.94
C ASN A 809 -1.72 -49.59 9.10
N ASN A 810 -0.92 -50.35 9.83
CA ASN A 810 -0.15 -49.87 10.97
C ASN A 810 1.22 -49.35 10.51
N TYR A 811 1.48 -48.10 10.73
CA TYR A 811 2.75 -47.45 10.42
C TYR A 811 3.49 -47.17 11.73
N THR A 812 4.76 -47.54 11.79
CA THR A 812 5.61 -47.30 12.95
C THR A 812 6.48 -46.09 12.73
N PHE A 813 6.39 -45.11 13.61
CA PHE A 813 7.14 -43.88 13.59
C PHE A 813 8.09 -43.78 14.78
N GLU A 814 9.32 -43.36 14.57
CA GLU A 814 10.33 -43.13 15.61
C GLU A 814 10.96 -41.74 15.47
N ALA A 815 11.19 -41.09 16.63
CA ALA A 815 11.99 -39.88 16.75
C ALA A 815 12.99 -40.03 17.90
N THR A 816 14.23 -39.63 17.65
CA THR A 816 15.27 -39.55 18.68
C THR A 816 15.53 -38.10 19.05
N PHE A 817 15.71 -37.85 20.34
CA PHE A 817 16.09 -36.56 20.87
C PHE A 817 17.10 -36.67 22.01
N GLU A 818 17.96 -35.69 22.11
CA GLU A 818 18.92 -35.55 23.19
C GLU A 818 18.72 -34.18 23.82
N PRO A 819 18.20 -34.05 25.04
CA PRO A 819 18.08 -32.74 25.69
C PRO A 819 19.45 -32.15 25.98
N ASP A 820 19.63 -30.91 25.54
CA ASP A 820 20.86 -30.13 25.78
C ASP A 820 20.69 -29.06 26.87
N VAL A 821 19.44 -28.76 27.25
CA VAL A 821 19.09 -27.72 28.22
C VAL A 821 18.19 -28.34 29.29
N ALA A 822 18.55 -28.12 30.57
CA ALA A 822 17.69 -28.48 31.69
C ALA A 822 16.56 -27.46 31.87
N GLY A 823 15.38 -27.91 32.19
CA GLY A 823 14.20 -27.08 32.43
C GLY A 823 12.90 -27.87 32.45
N ALA A 824 11.80 -27.17 32.69
CA ALA A 824 10.46 -27.71 32.52
C ALA A 824 9.91 -27.27 31.15
N PHE A 825 9.60 -28.26 30.33
CA PHE A 825 9.02 -28.03 28.98
C PHE A 825 7.68 -28.75 28.92
N LYS A 826 6.72 -28.16 28.20
CA LYS A 826 5.52 -28.88 27.81
C LYS A 826 5.78 -29.52 26.44
N SER A 827 5.60 -30.79 26.31
CA SER A 827 5.83 -31.49 25.04
C SER A 827 4.62 -32.35 24.69
N CYS A 828 4.28 -32.38 23.42
CA CYS A 828 3.22 -33.24 22.90
C CYS A 828 3.53 -33.64 21.45
N VAL A 829 3.01 -34.76 21.01
CA VAL A 829 3.16 -35.23 19.64
C VAL A 829 1.97 -34.77 18.82
N ARG A 830 2.26 -34.08 17.72
CA ARG A 830 1.28 -33.61 16.76
C ARG A 830 1.28 -34.50 15.52
N MET A 831 0.09 -34.94 15.14
CA MET A 831 -0.15 -35.65 13.89
C MET A 831 -0.76 -34.70 12.88
N TYR A 832 -0.29 -34.76 11.64
CA TYR A 832 -0.71 -33.88 10.55
C TYR A 832 -0.74 -34.64 9.22
N PRO A 833 -1.55 -34.19 8.22
CA PRO A 833 -1.53 -34.75 6.88
C PRO A 833 -0.22 -34.45 6.16
N LYS A 834 0.32 -35.42 5.44
CA LYS A 834 1.59 -35.30 4.72
C LYS A 834 1.41 -35.60 3.24
N ASN A 835 1.72 -34.63 2.39
CA ASN A 835 1.76 -34.80 0.94
C ASN A 835 2.85 -33.87 0.37
N GLU A 836 3.67 -34.41 -0.53
CA GLU A 836 4.78 -33.67 -1.17
C GLU A 836 4.31 -32.52 -2.08
N ASN A 837 3.04 -32.50 -2.45
CA ASN A 837 2.45 -31.48 -3.32
C ASN A 837 1.73 -30.36 -2.54
N LEU A 838 1.67 -30.43 -1.22
CA LEU A 838 1.28 -29.30 -0.37
C LEU A 838 2.43 -28.29 -0.33
N VAL A 839 2.17 -27.06 -0.68
CA VAL A 839 3.16 -25.98 -0.61
C VAL A 839 3.45 -25.65 0.86
N HIS A 840 2.38 -25.51 1.64
CA HIS A 840 2.43 -25.30 3.08
C HIS A 840 1.58 -26.34 3.79
N ARG A 841 1.94 -26.69 5.02
CA ARG A 841 1.14 -27.62 5.83
C ARG A 841 -0.26 -27.07 6.14
N GLU A 842 -0.35 -25.77 6.30
CA GLU A 842 -1.59 -25.03 6.54
C GLU A 842 -2.55 -25.04 5.34
N ASP A 843 -2.11 -25.42 4.15
CA ASP A 843 -2.99 -25.58 2.99
C ASP A 843 -4.03 -26.68 3.17
N PHE A 844 -3.79 -27.59 4.12
CA PHE A 844 -4.71 -28.63 4.53
C PHE A 844 -4.62 -28.82 6.03
N CYS A 845 -5.33 -27.98 6.78
CA CYS A 845 -5.16 -27.77 8.21
C CYS A 845 -5.93 -28.78 9.07
N TYR A 846 -5.58 -30.07 8.94
CA TYR A 846 -6.03 -31.13 9.85
C TYR A 846 -4.91 -31.42 10.83
N VAL A 847 -5.21 -31.39 12.13
CA VAL A 847 -4.24 -31.63 13.19
C VAL A 847 -4.88 -32.44 14.29
N LYS A 848 -4.14 -33.44 14.81
CA LYS A 848 -4.53 -34.21 15.98
C LYS A 848 -3.36 -34.27 16.98
N TRP A 849 -3.59 -33.86 18.20
CA TRP A 849 -2.62 -33.94 19.26
C TRP A 849 -2.78 -35.33 19.93
N LEU A 850 -1.67 -36.04 20.07
CA LEU A 850 -1.65 -37.41 20.60
C LEU A 850 -1.27 -37.38 22.07
N ASP A 851 -2.21 -37.80 22.94
CA ASP A 851 -2.04 -37.81 24.40
C ASP A 851 -1.13 -38.94 24.88
#